data_2eee34d6690e743f07c266abbf6ca7bd
#
_entry.id   2eee34d6690e743f07c266abbf6ca7bd
#
_cell.length_a   1.000
_cell.length_b   1.000
_cell.length_c   1.000
_cell.angle_alpha   90.00
_cell.angle_beta   90.00
_cell.angle_gamma   90.00
#
_symmetry.space_group_name_H-M   'P 1'
#
loop_
_entity.id
_entity.type
_entity.pdbx_description
1 polymer ?
#
loop_
_entity_poly.entity_id
_entity_poly.type
_entity_poly.pdbx_seq_one_letter_code
_entity_poly.pdbx_strand_id
1 'polypeptide(L)'
;DGGRRVESMAAVCRRGWRPTGIVVATVTPSARRANMVGKLEMETNEALTFVPVDAKLPKGRVSGYSVPRSIKSALESGGKEGAVDTFVRVKLRKWRRGDAKPLVDILGVVGRGSIESDLDIMTKVIVAEHRIESGDFSVEAEACLPRIDAGEHWSIPTDELERRADFRDKLVFSIDPPTARDLDDALSVEVLSDGDLNVGVHIADVSHFVLPNTALDAEARTRGTTTYLVHTIFPMLPRLLCENLCSLNPGVERLSFSVEWTMTKEGVVKNVSFKRGVIKSAAKLSYIHVQNVIDAGTDVQAAKDALDGVEISGEHAIEDIIESIEILHHAAKSMRKRRFQAGAVRLDQPKVGFELDEDQEPVNAAPYVIRDSNRLVEEYMLLANMYVAEFIAQVFPSHSMLRCHPPPNERKLIELTTFASEHDLDVDISSSKRLHDSLRAIADDSRDMFDIVQLLATKPMQLAKYFCTGMTDEDSWRHYALAVPYYTHFTSPIRRYPDVVVHRLLAAAIEHETRRGESHSNEVIKAYELFAPELCHDVADHCNERKMAAKYAQERSQHLFLCKYLQNNVVVSHAIARQLGQQFILAYVPLYGIEIKIYLAKQRHVTVKQQGYVKGTPKSQTRELMVTLDVRKECEEAAKIATDASALSSLDKPEYKKVLKLSRGLRGTCLNTTEEQEAMIDDTHQPLVLPLSIKSLDRIPVILSVIKESRIKFEIFGHALLKNPFIS
;
A
#
# COMPACT_ATOMS: atom_id res chain seq x y z
N ASP A 1 49.54 29.84 -11.45
CA ASP A 1 48.15 29.48 -11.78
C ASP A 1 48.10 28.23 -12.61
N GLY A 2 48.22 27.10 -11.97
CA GLY A 2 48.13 25.77 -12.55
C GLY A 2 46.67 25.35 -12.72
N GLY A 3 46.17 25.35 -13.96
CA GLY A 3 44.85 24.82 -14.33
C GLY A 3 44.68 23.37 -13.94
N ARG A 4 44.23 23.08 -12.70
CA ARG A 4 43.76 21.77 -12.34
C ARG A 4 42.44 21.50 -13.10
N ARG A 5 42.48 20.56 -14.05
CA ARG A 5 41.27 20.03 -14.69
C ARG A 5 40.33 19.58 -13.58
N VAL A 6 39.16 20.21 -13.49
CA VAL A 6 38.07 19.75 -12.62
C VAL A 6 37.60 18.42 -13.19
N GLU A 7 37.96 17.33 -12.52
CA GLU A 7 37.46 16.01 -12.91
C GLU A 7 35.95 15.96 -12.73
N SER A 8 35.25 15.35 -13.70
CA SER A 8 33.81 15.16 -13.56
C SER A 8 33.49 14.23 -12.37
N MET A 9 32.37 14.49 -11.69
CA MET A 9 31.87 13.66 -10.58
C MET A 9 31.83 12.17 -10.95
N ALA A 10 31.45 11.85 -12.20
CA ALA A 10 31.46 10.49 -12.72
C ALA A 10 32.84 9.85 -12.82
N ALA A 11 33.89 10.63 -13.05
CA ALA A 11 35.27 10.13 -13.08
C ALA A 11 35.81 9.85 -11.66
N VAL A 12 35.43 10.66 -10.69
CA VAL A 12 35.76 10.50 -9.27
C VAL A 12 35.08 9.25 -8.69
N CYS A 13 33.79 9.06 -8.98
CA CYS A 13 33.03 7.89 -8.52
C CYS A 13 33.54 6.57 -9.13
N ARG A 14 33.99 6.58 -10.40
CA ARG A 14 34.60 5.39 -11.04
C ARG A 14 35.87 4.90 -10.36
N ARG A 15 36.59 5.76 -9.65
CA ARG A 15 37.77 5.39 -8.86
C ARG A 15 37.43 4.87 -7.45
N GLY A 16 36.14 4.66 -7.12
CA GLY A 16 35.69 4.23 -5.80
C GLY A 16 35.70 5.32 -4.71
N TRP A 17 35.98 6.56 -5.06
CA TRP A 17 35.95 7.68 -4.15
C TRP A 17 34.52 8.19 -4.01
N ARG A 18 34.06 8.34 -2.78
CA ARG A 18 32.75 8.95 -2.51
C ARG A 18 32.89 10.46 -2.39
N PRO A 19 32.01 11.26 -3.01
CA PRO A 19 32.02 12.68 -2.80
C PRO A 19 31.75 12.99 -1.33
N THR A 20 32.58 13.84 -0.74
CA THR A 20 32.39 14.36 0.61
C THR A 20 31.91 15.79 0.53
N GLY A 21 31.09 16.21 1.48
CA GLY A 21 30.57 17.55 1.59
C GLY A 21 30.42 17.97 3.04
N ILE A 22 30.34 19.27 3.28
CA ILE A 22 30.05 19.86 4.59
C ILE A 22 28.62 20.36 4.55
N VAL A 23 27.81 19.97 5.54
CA VAL A 23 26.47 20.54 5.71
C VAL A 23 26.65 21.97 6.27
N VAL A 24 26.32 22.96 5.46
CA VAL A 24 26.47 24.39 5.83
C VAL A 24 25.23 24.95 6.50
N ALA A 25 24.05 24.43 6.19
CA ALA A 25 22.79 24.84 6.81
C ALA A 25 21.73 23.75 6.75
N THR A 26 20.75 23.82 7.64
CA THR A 26 19.52 23.01 7.59
C THR A 26 18.38 23.97 7.25
N VAL A 27 17.80 23.84 6.07
CA VAL A 27 16.70 24.70 5.59
C VAL A 27 15.42 24.37 6.35
N THR A 28 15.09 23.05 6.44
CA THR A 28 13.91 22.58 7.17
C THR A 28 14.31 21.48 8.14
N PRO A 29 14.07 21.62 9.46
CA PRO A 29 14.31 20.56 10.42
C PRO A 29 13.40 19.36 10.12
N SER A 30 13.97 18.16 10.09
CA SER A 30 13.15 16.95 9.93
C SER A 30 12.23 16.77 11.13
N ALA A 31 10.92 16.73 10.89
CA ALA A 31 9.91 16.43 11.91
C ALA A 31 10.15 15.08 12.61
N ARG A 32 10.85 14.14 11.95
CA ARG A 32 11.25 12.83 12.53
C ARG A 32 12.15 12.97 13.75
N ARG A 33 12.95 14.05 13.87
CA ARG A 33 13.82 14.29 15.03
C ARG A 33 13.05 14.65 16.31
N ALA A 34 11.84 15.17 16.16
CA ALA A 34 10.98 15.55 17.27
C ALA A 34 10.20 14.37 17.88
N ASN A 35 10.07 13.27 17.15
CA ASN A 35 9.31 12.10 17.58
C ASN A 35 9.88 10.84 16.94
N MET A 36 10.91 10.25 17.56
CA MET A 36 11.50 8.99 17.13
C MET A 36 10.95 7.87 18.01
N VAL A 37 10.61 6.73 17.42
CA VAL A 37 10.15 5.54 18.13
C VAL A 37 11.25 4.50 18.11
N GLY A 38 11.45 3.81 19.24
CA GLY A 38 12.44 2.75 19.34
C GLY A 38 12.42 2.07 20.69
N LYS A 39 13.34 1.14 20.86
CA LYS A 39 13.49 0.30 22.03
C LYS A 39 14.60 0.82 22.92
N LEU A 40 14.47 0.58 24.22
CA LEU A 40 15.55 0.82 25.16
C LEU A 40 16.45 -0.40 25.26
N GLU A 41 17.75 -0.18 25.23
CA GLU A 41 18.81 -1.17 25.51
C GLU A 41 19.66 -0.66 26.67
N MET A 42 20.07 -1.57 27.56
CA MET A 42 21.03 -1.27 28.62
C MET A 42 22.43 -1.61 28.15
N GLU A 43 23.34 -0.66 28.28
CA GLU A 43 24.77 -0.90 28.04
C GLU A 43 25.45 -1.53 29.29
N THR A 44 26.68 -2.00 29.13
CA THR A 44 27.47 -2.64 30.20
C THR A 44 27.74 -1.73 31.38
N ASN A 45 27.66 -0.41 31.18
CA ASN A 45 27.85 0.63 32.21
C ASN A 45 26.53 1.14 32.81
N GLU A 46 25.43 0.38 32.67
CA GLU A 46 24.08 0.73 33.13
C GLU A 46 23.44 1.96 32.45
N ALA A 47 24.09 2.49 31.41
CA ALA A 47 23.51 3.59 30.63
C ALA A 47 22.44 3.08 29.69
N LEU A 48 21.29 3.78 29.62
CA LEU A 48 20.24 3.49 28.70
C LEU A 48 20.54 4.06 27.30
N THR A 49 20.52 3.19 26.32
CA THR A 49 20.62 3.55 24.90
C THR A 49 19.27 3.35 24.22
N PHE A 50 18.86 4.36 23.47
CA PHE A 50 17.71 4.30 22.58
C PHE A 50 18.15 3.72 21.23
N VAL A 51 17.47 2.68 20.77
CA VAL A 51 17.66 2.05 19.46
C VAL A 51 16.40 2.30 18.63
N PRO A 52 16.48 3.13 17.57
CA PRO A 52 15.32 3.46 16.76
C PRO A 52 14.82 2.26 15.95
N VAL A 53 13.51 2.23 15.68
CA VAL A 53 12.88 1.28 14.75
C VAL A 53 13.35 1.55 13.31
N ASP A 54 13.40 2.83 12.91
CA ASP A 54 13.98 3.21 11.62
C ASP A 54 15.51 3.19 11.68
N ALA A 55 16.12 2.21 11.01
CA ALA A 55 17.57 2.05 10.95
C ALA A 55 18.33 3.26 10.34
N LYS A 56 17.63 4.18 9.68
CA LYS A 56 18.21 5.42 9.14
C LYS A 56 18.42 6.48 10.21
N LEU A 57 17.79 6.31 11.38
CA LEU A 57 17.94 7.22 12.51
C LEU A 57 19.11 6.78 13.43
N PRO A 58 19.77 7.72 14.10
CA PRO A 58 20.90 7.38 14.97
C PRO A 58 20.43 6.74 16.28
N LYS A 59 21.19 5.79 16.81
CA LYS A 59 21.08 5.37 18.21
C LYS A 59 21.35 6.57 19.11
N GLY A 60 20.61 6.70 20.22
CA GLY A 60 20.72 7.84 21.13
C GLY A 60 21.05 7.42 22.56
N ARG A 61 21.81 8.26 23.29
CA ARG A 61 21.98 8.12 24.73
C ARG A 61 20.81 8.79 25.44
N VAL A 62 20.12 8.06 26.31
CA VAL A 62 18.96 8.57 27.03
C VAL A 62 19.40 9.52 28.14
N SER A 63 18.72 10.66 28.24
CA SER A 63 18.92 11.62 29.35
C SER A 63 18.29 11.03 30.61
N GLY A 64 19.08 10.91 31.69
CA GLY A 64 18.59 10.36 32.98
C GLY A 64 17.42 11.15 33.58
N TYR A 65 17.33 12.47 33.29
CA TYR A 65 16.23 13.32 33.72
C TYR A 65 14.90 13.01 33.03
N SER A 66 14.93 12.48 31.82
CA SER A 66 13.72 12.16 31.01
C SER A 66 13.17 10.76 31.24
N VAL A 67 13.86 9.92 32.04
CA VAL A 67 13.43 8.53 32.27
C VAL A 67 12.20 8.53 33.17
N PRO A 68 11.03 8.01 32.69
CA PRO A 68 9.81 7.92 33.49
C PRO A 68 9.99 7.08 34.76
N ARG A 69 9.23 7.39 35.81
CA ARG A 69 9.26 6.63 37.07
C ARG A 69 8.96 5.15 36.85
N SER A 70 8.02 4.83 35.98
CA SER A 70 7.66 3.45 35.63
C SER A 70 8.80 2.65 35.04
N ILE A 71 9.71 3.27 34.28
CA ILE A 71 10.92 2.62 33.76
C ILE A 71 11.97 2.50 34.86
N LYS A 72 12.15 3.52 35.71
CA LYS A 72 13.07 3.48 36.84
C LYS A 72 12.69 2.36 37.82
N SER A 73 11.42 2.28 38.23
CA SER A 73 10.94 1.20 39.11
C SER A 73 11.10 -0.19 38.50
N ALA A 74 10.90 -0.34 37.18
CA ALA A 74 11.12 -1.60 36.49
C ALA A 74 12.60 -2.00 36.44
N LEU A 75 13.52 -1.04 36.36
CA LEU A 75 14.95 -1.28 36.44
C LEU A 75 15.38 -1.68 37.87
N GLU A 76 14.76 -1.06 38.88
CA GLU A 76 15.04 -1.33 40.30
C GLU A 76 14.50 -2.71 40.74
N SER A 77 13.31 -3.11 40.27
CA SER A 77 12.63 -4.34 40.69
C SER A 77 12.97 -5.59 39.85
N GLY A 78 13.27 -5.42 38.57
CA GLY A 78 13.46 -6.51 37.58
C GLY A 78 14.88 -6.65 37.05
N GLY A 79 15.83 -5.89 37.54
CA GLY A 79 17.20 -5.90 37.03
C GLY A 79 17.29 -5.50 35.55
N LYS A 80 18.30 -6.03 34.84
CA LYS A 80 18.58 -5.68 33.44
C LYS A 80 17.46 -6.06 32.46
N GLU A 81 16.64 -7.06 32.78
CA GLU A 81 15.56 -7.55 31.91
C GLU A 81 14.31 -6.67 31.91
N GLY A 82 14.01 -5.98 33.00
CA GLY A 82 12.79 -5.15 33.13
C GLY A 82 12.72 -3.92 32.22
N ALA A 83 13.86 -3.41 31.71
CA ALA A 83 13.90 -2.28 30.79
C ALA A 83 14.07 -2.69 29.31
N VAL A 84 14.50 -3.91 29.07
CA VAL A 84 15.00 -4.38 27.76
C VAL A 84 13.89 -4.50 26.71
N ASP A 85 12.64 -4.67 27.09
CA ASP A 85 11.51 -4.80 26.16
C ASP A 85 10.53 -3.62 26.20
N THR A 86 11.05 -2.42 26.51
CA THR A 86 10.24 -1.19 26.54
C THR A 86 10.43 -0.37 25.27
N PHE A 87 9.33 -0.11 24.54
CA PHE A 87 9.28 0.82 23.43
C PHE A 87 8.90 2.21 23.91
N VAL A 88 9.64 3.21 23.43
CA VAL A 88 9.49 4.61 23.83
C VAL A 88 9.46 5.55 22.62
N ARG A 89 8.78 6.69 22.81
CA ARG A 89 8.94 7.86 21.95
C ARG A 89 9.99 8.75 22.53
N VAL A 90 10.90 9.25 21.71
CA VAL A 90 11.96 10.15 22.14
C VAL A 90 12.09 11.35 21.19
N LYS A 91 12.61 12.45 21.75
CA LYS A 91 13.00 13.65 21.03
C LYS A 91 14.50 13.77 21.05
N LEU A 92 15.11 14.07 19.88
CA LEU A 92 16.53 14.41 19.82
C LEU A 92 16.75 15.79 20.46
N ARG A 93 17.57 15.84 21.53
CA ARG A 93 17.86 17.05 22.27
C ARG A 93 19.04 17.79 21.68
N LYS A 94 20.23 17.16 21.66
CA LYS A 94 21.46 17.74 21.17
C LYS A 94 22.44 16.69 20.68
N TRP A 95 23.12 17.00 19.60
CA TRP A 95 24.26 16.21 19.12
C TRP A 95 25.47 17.13 19.02
N ARG A 96 26.44 17.00 19.91
CA ARG A 96 27.65 17.83 19.92
C ARG A 96 28.71 17.22 19.01
N ARG A 97 29.56 18.04 18.42
CA ARG A 97 30.73 17.57 17.67
C ARG A 97 31.61 16.76 18.62
N GLY A 98 31.88 15.49 18.26
CA GLY A 98 32.62 14.51 19.06
C GLY A 98 31.78 13.54 19.87
N ASP A 99 30.46 13.76 20.04
CA ASP A 99 29.61 12.75 20.67
C ASP A 99 29.37 11.58 19.71
N ALA A 100 29.67 10.35 20.15
CA ALA A 100 29.44 9.12 19.38
C ALA A 100 27.92 8.88 19.16
N LYS A 101 27.07 9.30 20.10
CA LYS A 101 25.61 9.19 20.07
C LYS A 101 24.97 10.51 20.53
N PRO A 102 23.88 10.95 19.86
CA PRO A 102 23.12 12.12 20.33
C PRO A 102 22.47 11.87 21.68
N LEU A 103 22.21 12.95 22.42
CA LEU A 103 21.37 12.91 23.60
C LEU A 103 19.90 12.97 23.20
N VAL A 104 19.08 12.06 23.76
CA VAL A 104 17.64 12.00 23.54
C VAL A 104 16.87 12.08 24.85
N ASP A 105 15.69 12.72 24.80
CA ASP A 105 14.74 12.78 25.90
C ASP A 105 13.55 11.86 25.61
N ILE A 106 13.14 11.04 26.59
CA ILE A 106 11.95 10.21 26.50
C ILE A 106 10.72 11.12 26.63
N LEU A 107 9.82 11.03 25.65
CA LEU A 107 8.54 11.74 25.62
C LEU A 107 7.40 10.89 26.23
N GLY A 108 7.51 9.57 26.11
CA GLY A 108 6.50 8.63 26.62
C GLY A 108 6.83 7.20 26.32
N VAL A 109 6.17 6.29 27.01
CA VAL A 109 6.21 4.85 26.79
C VAL A 109 5.14 4.49 25.74
N VAL A 110 5.52 3.72 24.73
CA VAL A 110 4.60 3.18 23.71
C VAL A 110 4.01 1.85 24.17
N GLY A 111 4.84 0.98 24.74
CA GLY A 111 4.43 -0.31 25.26
C GLY A 111 5.61 -1.11 25.80
N ARG A 112 5.30 -2.22 26.48
CA ARG A 112 6.27 -3.19 26.98
C ARG A 112 5.91 -4.58 26.51
N GLY A 113 6.85 -5.29 25.91
CA GLY A 113 6.67 -6.66 25.48
C GLY A 113 7.65 -7.09 24.40
N SER A 114 7.61 -8.36 24.06
CA SER A 114 8.46 -8.94 23.03
C SER A 114 7.82 -8.74 21.66
N ILE A 115 8.64 -8.35 20.69
CA ILE A 115 8.26 -8.27 19.28
C ILE A 115 7.76 -9.61 18.73
N GLU A 116 8.22 -10.71 19.33
CA GLU A 116 7.97 -12.07 18.82
C GLU A 116 6.58 -12.58 19.16
N SER A 117 5.98 -12.08 20.25
CA SER A 117 4.75 -12.64 20.80
C SER A 117 3.57 -11.67 20.85
N ASP A 118 3.75 -10.38 20.55
CA ASP A 118 2.74 -9.36 20.85
C ASP A 118 2.46 -8.43 19.66
N LEU A 119 1.46 -8.81 18.85
CA LEU A 119 0.99 -8.03 17.71
C LEU A 119 0.43 -6.66 18.13
N ASP A 120 -0.19 -6.56 19.30
CA ASP A 120 -0.76 -5.30 19.81
C ASP A 120 0.35 -4.27 20.08
N ILE A 121 1.44 -4.68 20.72
CA ILE A 121 2.60 -3.80 20.96
C ILE A 121 3.22 -3.35 19.63
N MET A 122 3.38 -4.27 18.68
CA MET A 122 3.93 -3.90 17.38
C MET A 122 3.02 -2.96 16.61
N THR A 123 1.71 -3.13 16.73
CA THR A 123 0.73 -2.20 16.19
C THR A 123 0.87 -0.81 16.80
N LYS A 124 0.97 -0.71 18.14
CA LYS A 124 1.22 0.57 18.83
C LYS A 124 2.53 1.22 18.39
N VAL A 125 3.57 0.42 18.15
CA VAL A 125 4.85 0.90 17.61
C VAL A 125 4.69 1.46 16.18
N ILE A 126 3.99 0.76 15.29
CA ILE A 126 3.70 1.22 13.92
C ILE A 126 2.91 2.53 13.95
N VAL A 127 1.85 2.59 14.74
CA VAL A 127 1.01 3.78 14.92
C VAL A 127 1.84 4.98 15.41
N ALA A 128 2.67 4.77 16.42
CA ALA A 128 3.53 5.82 16.98
C ALA A 128 4.63 6.26 15.99
N GLU A 129 5.27 5.31 15.25
CA GLU A 129 6.32 5.61 14.26
C GLU A 129 5.78 6.48 13.13
N HIS A 130 4.57 6.18 12.66
CA HIS A 130 3.92 6.91 11.56
C HIS A 130 3.02 8.04 12.02
N ARG A 131 2.95 8.31 13.34
CA ARG A 131 2.14 9.38 13.95
C ARG A 131 0.67 9.30 13.50
N ILE A 132 0.13 8.11 13.50
CA ILE A 132 -1.30 7.91 13.26
C ILE A 132 -2.03 8.37 14.52
N GLU A 133 -3.02 9.23 14.34
CA GLU A 133 -3.91 9.63 15.42
C GLU A 133 -4.82 8.46 15.78
N SER A 134 -4.55 7.86 16.94
CA SER A 134 -5.23 6.63 17.41
C SER A 134 -6.04 6.83 18.67
N GLY A 135 -6.06 8.06 19.20
CA GLY A 135 -6.88 8.44 20.36
C GLY A 135 -8.36 8.61 20.00
N ASP A 136 -9.19 8.60 21.04
CA ASP A 136 -10.60 8.98 20.92
C ASP A 136 -10.73 10.41 20.40
N PHE A 137 -11.91 10.75 19.87
CA PHE A 137 -12.21 12.11 19.45
C PHE A 137 -12.34 13.03 20.66
N SER A 138 -12.00 14.30 20.49
CA SER A 138 -12.14 15.29 21.57
C SER A 138 -13.62 15.52 21.89
N VAL A 139 -13.90 15.90 23.14
CA VAL A 139 -15.26 16.19 23.60
C VAL A 139 -15.88 17.31 22.75
N GLU A 140 -15.09 18.28 22.32
CA GLU A 140 -15.49 19.38 21.46
C GLU A 140 -15.85 18.90 20.03
N ALA A 141 -15.13 17.91 19.50
CA ALA A 141 -15.47 17.29 18.21
C ALA A 141 -16.72 16.45 18.30
N GLU A 142 -16.87 15.65 19.36
CA GLU A 142 -18.08 14.87 19.60
C GLU A 142 -19.33 15.75 19.83
N ALA A 143 -19.15 16.92 20.46
CA ALA A 143 -20.25 17.90 20.65
C ALA A 143 -20.77 18.50 19.33
N CYS A 144 -20.01 18.39 18.22
CA CYS A 144 -20.46 18.80 16.88
C CYS A 144 -21.41 17.79 16.21
N LEU A 145 -21.53 16.57 16.76
CA LEU A 145 -22.38 15.53 16.19
C LEU A 145 -23.86 15.81 16.46
N PRO A 146 -24.77 15.40 15.55
CA PRO A 146 -26.20 15.44 15.81
C PRO A 146 -26.57 14.67 17.08
N ARG A 147 -27.41 15.26 17.90
CA ARG A 147 -27.97 14.57 19.07
C ARG A 147 -29.07 13.62 18.61
N ILE A 148 -28.95 12.37 18.99
CA ILE A 148 -29.94 11.33 18.71
C ILE A 148 -30.34 10.77 20.07
N ASP A 149 -31.60 10.89 20.45
CA ASP A 149 -32.10 10.34 21.70
C ASP A 149 -32.15 8.80 21.67
N ALA A 150 -32.02 8.17 22.82
CA ALA A 150 -31.94 6.72 22.92
C ALA A 150 -33.22 6.06 22.36
N GLY A 151 -33.05 5.26 21.31
CA GLY A 151 -34.15 4.59 20.60
C GLY A 151 -34.74 5.33 19.42
N GLU A 152 -34.24 6.54 19.12
CA GLU A 152 -34.64 7.29 17.94
C GLU A 152 -33.62 7.12 16.79
N HIS A 153 -34.10 7.35 15.56
CA HIS A 153 -33.24 7.42 14.37
C HIS A 153 -33.15 8.87 13.91
N TRP A 154 -31.95 9.28 13.50
CA TRP A 154 -31.77 10.58 12.86
C TRP A 154 -32.59 10.65 11.58
N SER A 155 -33.36 11.71 11.43
CA SER A 155 -34.12 12.01 10.23
C SER A 155 -33.58 13.26 9.53
N ILE A 156 -33.69 13.28 8.21
CA ILE A 156 -33.26 14.44 7.41
C ILE A 156 -34.18 15.60 7.72
N PRO A 157 -33.68 16.81 8.07
CA PRO A 157 -34.50 17.99 8.28
C PRO A 157 -35.32 18.35 7.04
N THR A 158 -36.55 18.83 7.22
CA THR A 158 -37.49 19.13 6.13
C THR A 158 -36.93 20.19 5.17
N ASP A 159 -36.23 21.20 5.68
CA ASP A 159 -35.58 22.23 4.87
C ASP A 159 -34.42 21.70 4.01
N GLU A 160 -33.76 20.66 4.44
CA GLU A 160 -32.77 19.97 3.61
C GLU A 160 -33.42 19.12 2.52
N LEU A 161 -34.56 18.46 2.81
CA LEU A 161 -35.32 17.70 1.81
C LEU A 161 -35.79 18.62 0.67
N GLU A 162 -36.29 19.84 1.00
CA GLU A 162 -36.78 20.81 0.01
C GLU A 162 -35.68 21.37 -0.92
N ARG A 163 -34.46 21.39 -0.46
CA ARG A 163 -33.30 21.94 -1.21
C ARG A 163 -32.55 20.88 -2.05
N ARG A 164 -32.90 19.61 -1.88
CA ARG A 164 -32.16 18.51 -2.51
C ARG A 164 -32.99 17.83 -3.58
N ALA A 165 -32.26 17.25 -4.56
CA ALA A 165 -32.91 16.38 -5.54
C ALA A 165 -33.34 15.07 -4.86
N ASP A 166 -34.54 14.63 -5.15
CA ASP A 166 -35.09 13.39 -4.63
C ASP A 166 -34.75 12.22 -5.55
N PHE A 167 -33.94 11.28 -5.03
CA PHE A 167 -33.55 10.05 -5.70
C PHE A 167 -34.03 8.80 -4.95
N ARG A 168 -34.96 8.92 -4.00
CA ARG A 168 -35.40 7.82 -3.14
C ARG A 168 -36.14 6.71 -3.89
N ASP A 169 -36.73 7.03 -5.01
CA ASP A 169 -37.45 6.08 -5.87
C ASP A 169 -36.55 5.42 -6.93
N LYS A 170 -35.29 5.88 -7.07
CA LYS A 170 -34.32 5.26 -7.97
C LYS A 170 -33.77 3.98 -7.39
N LEU A 171 -33.51 2.98 -8.25
CA LEU A 171 -32.74 1.80 -7.87
C LEU A 171 -31.27 2.19 -7.67
N VAL A 172 -30.90 2.39 -6.41
CA VAL A 172 -29.53 2.72 -5.98
C VAL A 172 -28.99 1.58 -5.14
N PHE A 173 -27.77 1.13 -5.37
CA PHE A 173 -27.13 0.09 -4.57
C PHE A 173 -25.62 0.34 -4.43
N SER A 174 -25.03 -0.13 -3.33
CA SER A 174 -23.58 -0.06 -3.12
C SER A 174 -22.89 -1.38 -3.46
N ILE A 175 -21.58 -1.34 -3.79
CA ILE A 175 -20.73 -2.50 -4.10
C ILE A 175 -19.43 -2.36 -3.33
N ASP A 176 -19.26 -3.13 -2.25
CA ASP A 176 -18.20 -2.97 -1.26
C ASP A 176 -17.58 -4.30 -0.83
N PRO A 177 -16.47 -4.30 -0.05
CA PRO A 177 -16.06 -5.49 0.68
C PRO A 177 -17.16 -5.97 1.64
N PRO A 178 -17.31 -7.29 1.87
CA PRO A 178 -18.38 -7.82 2.74
C PRO A 178 -18.39 -7.20 4.14
N THR A 179 -17.22 -6.89 4.67
CA THR A 179 -17.02 -6.35 6.03
C THR A 179 -17.11 -4.83 6.12
N ALA A 180 -17.28 -4.11 4.99
CA ALA A 180 -17.35 -2.65 4.97
C ALA A 180 -18.59 -2.16 5.74
N ARG A 181 -18.42 -1.10 6.53
CA ARG A 181 -19.48 -0.41 7.26
C ARG A 181 -19.58 1.07 6.88
N ASP A 182 -18.51 1.60 6.30
CA ASP A 182 -18.34 2.98 5.84
C ASP A 182 -18.57 3.05 4.31
N LEU A 183 -19.85 2.98 3.91
CA LEU A 183 -20.26 2.96 2.50
C LEU A 183 -20.25 4.39 1.96
N ASP A 184 -19.17 4.74 1.28
CA ASP A 184 -18.93 6.08 0.71
C ASP A 184 -19.75 6.31 -0.57
N ASP A 185 -19.96 5.29 -1.41
CA ASP A 185 -20.48 5.39 -2.77
C ASP A 185 -21.55 4.35 -3.09
N ALA A 186 -22.49 4.75 -3.96
CA ALA A 186 -23.53 3.91 -4.53
C ALA A 186 -23.75 4.26 -6.00
N LEU A 187 -24.28 3.32 -6.76
CA LEU A 187 -24.52 3.42 -8.19
C LEU A 187 -26.03 3.30 -8.51
N SER A 188 -26.44 3.96 -9.59
CA SER A 188 -27.75 3.76 -10.21
C SER A 188 -27.62 3.80 -11.74
N VAL A 189 -28.53 3.12 -12.44
CA VAL A 189 -28.65 3.19 -13.90
C VAL A 189 -30.10 3.06 -14.32
N GLU A 190 -30.50 3.86 -15.31
CA GLU A 190 -31.79 3.82 -15.96
C GLU A 190 -31.61 3.86 -17.48
N VAL A 191 -32.32 3.04 -18.22
CA VAL A 191 -32.33 3.09 -19.68
C VAL A 191 -33.36 4.13 -20.11
N LEU A 192 -32.92 5.15 -20.83
CA LEU A 192 -33.77 6.22 -21.33
C LEU A 192 -34.57 5.79 -22.59
N SER A 193 -35.60 6.51 -22.92
CA SER A 193 -36.48 6.22 -24.06
C SER A 193 -35.79 6.22 -25.43
N ASP A 194 -34.67 6.91 -25.56
CA ASP A 194 -33.82 6.96 -26.75
C ASP A 194 -32.76 5.85 -26.79
N GLY A 195 -32.72 5.02 -25.74
CA GLY A 195 -31.76 3.91 -25.59
C GLY A 195 -30.43 4.32 -24.98
N ASP A 196 -30.23 5.57 -24.64
CA ASP A 196 -29.10 6.05 -23.83
C ASP A 196 -29.29 5.62 -22.37
N LEU A 197 -28.23 5.77 -21.58
CA LEU A 197 -28.23 5.47 -20.16
C LEU A 197 -28.21 6.76 -19.34
N ASN A 198 -29.02 6.83 -18.30
CA ASN A 198 -28.83 7.77 -17.20
C ASN A 198 -28.13 7.04 -16.06
N VAL A 199 -26.85 7.31 -15.86
CA VAL A 199 -26.03 6.67 -14.82
C VAL A 199 -25.75 7.65 -13.71
N GLY A 200 -25.99 7.24 -12.46
CA GLY A 200 -25.72 8.02 -11.26
C GLY A 200 -24.62 7.43 -10.41
N VAL A 201 -23.73 8.29 -9.92
CA VAL A 201 -22.81 8.00 -8.80
C VAL A 201 -23.25 8.88 -7.63
N HIS A 202 -23.58 8.24 -6.52
CA HIS A 202 -24.10 8.90 -5.33
C HIS A 202 -23.06 8.73 -4.21
N ILE A 203 -22.53 9.84 -3.71
CA ILE A 203 -21.49 9.87 -2.68
C ILE A 203 -22.08 10.45 -1.39
N ALA A 204 -21.76 9.84 -0.26
CA ALA A 204 -22.17 10.31 1.06
C ALA A 204 -21.84 11.78 1.28
N ASP A 205 -22.83 12.64 1.59
CA ASP A 205 -22.61 14.06 1.85
C ASP A 205 -22.08 14.29 3.27
N VAL A 206 -20.81 13.96 3.49
CA VAL A 206 -20.10 14.17 4.75
C VAL A 206 -19.99 15.65 5.08
N SER A 207 -19.93 16.53 4.07
CA SER A 207 -19.76 17.97 4.27
C SER A 207 -20.96 18.63 4.94
N HIS A 208 -22.13 17.99 4.95
CA HIS A 208 -23.29 18.41 5.72
C HIS A 208 -23.06 18.33 7.24
N PHE A 209 -22.33 17.33 7.70
CA PHE A 209 -22.05 17.10 9.12
C PHE A 209 -20.72 17.73 9.57
N VAL A 210 -19.71 17.70 8.70
CA VAL A 210 -18.38 18.27 8.97
C VAL A 210 -18.34 19.71 8.44
N LEU A 211 -18.86 20.63 9.26
CA LEU A 211 -18.94 22.04 8.86
C LEU A 211 -17.55 22.72 9.00
N PRO A 212 -17.20 23.67 8.11
CA PRO A 212 -15.95 24.40 8.17
C PRO A 212 -15.69 25.03 9.54
N ASN A 213 -14.42 25.08 9.94
CA ASN A 213 -13.95 25.75 11.17
C ASN A 213 -14.53 25.21 12.50
N THR A 214 -15.21 24.07 12.51
CA THR A 214 -15.66 23.39 13.73
C THR A 214 -14.53 22.57 14.35
N ALA A 215 -14.70 22.16 15.62
CA ALA A 215 -13.75 21.25 16.27
C ALA A 215 -13.66 19.89 15.54
N LEU A 216 -14.78 19.38 15.03
CA LEU A 216 -14.84 18.16 14.21
C LEU A 216 -14.05 18.31 12.90
N ASP A 217 -14.18 19.45 12.21
CA ASP A 217 -13.41 19.74 11.00
C ASP A 217 -11.91 19.82 11.26
N ALA A 218 -11.53 20.49 12.35
CA ALA A 218 -10.14 20.62 12.75
C ALA A 218 -9.51 19.25 13.07
N GLU A 219 -10.25 18.35 13.72
CA GLU A 219 -9.77 17.00 14.04
C GLU A 219 -9.74 16.11 12.79
N ALA A 220 -10.76 16.14 11.94
CA ALA A 220 -10.78 15.45 10.66
C ALA A 220 -9.60 15.87 9.76
N ARG A 221 -9.30 17.18 9.70
CA ARG A 221 -8.14 17.72 9.00
C ARG A 221 -6.82 17.21 9.60
N THR A 222 -6.69 17.17 10.93
CA THR A 222 -5.49 16.67 11.62
C THR A 222 -5.24 15.20 11.30
N ARG A 223 -6.27 14.35 11.32
CA ARG A 223 -6.20 12.93 10.93
C ARG A 223 -5.94 12.76 9.43
N GLY A 224 -6.54 13.60 8.60
CA GLY A 224 -6.37 13.73 7.15
C GLY A 224 -6.89 12.55 6.33
N THR A 225 -6.83 11.34 6.87
CA THR A 225 -7.35 10.11 6.25
C THR A 225 -7.54 8.99 7.28
N THR A 226 -8.50 8.11 7.05
CA THR A 226 -8.61 6.84 7.77
C THR A 226 -7.40 5.96 7.48
N THR A 227 -6.87 5.31 8.51
CA THR A 227 -5.74 4.37 8.39
C THR A 227 -6.22 2.94 8.62
N TYR A 228 -6.08 2.10 7.60
CA TYR A 228 -6.45 0.68 7.62
C TYR A 228 -5.20 -0.17 7.88
N LEU A 229 -5.13 -0.81 9.04
CA LEU A 229 -4.16 -1.86 9.31
C LEU A 229 -4.82 -3.23 9.08
N VAL A 230 -4.06 -4.31 9.19
CA VAL A 230 -4.58 -5.65 8.87
C VAL A 230 -5.75 -6.04 9.78
N HIS A 231 -5.67 -5.75 11.09
CA HIS A 231 -6.65 -6.18 12.10
C HIS A 231 -7.41 -5.01 12.75
N THR A 232 -7.09 -3.76 12.44
CA THR A 232 -7.72 -2.59 13.08
C THR A 232 -7.78 -1.38 12.16
N ILE A 233 -8.71 -0.49 12.42
CA ILE A 233 -8.95 0.73 11.63
C ILE A 233 -8.90 1.94 12.57
N PHE A 234 -8.17 2.98 12.18
CA PHE A 234 -8.17 4.29 12.82
C PHE A 234 -8.95 5.26 11.94
N PRO A 235 -10.21 5.54 12.28
CA PRO A 235 -11.09 6.34 11.42
C PRO A 235 -10.73 7.82 11.44
N MET A 236 -11.00 8.51 10.32
CA MET A 236 -10.87 9.96 10.20
C MET A 236 -11.98 10.70 10.93
N LEU A 237 -13.17 10.14 10.99
CA LEU A 237 -14.36 10.71 11.59
C LEU A 237 -14.91 9.80 12.71
N PRO A 238 -15.72 10.30 13.64
CA PRO A 238 -16.39 9.49 14.65
C PRO A 238 -17.25 8.38 14.02
N ARG A 239 -17.31 7.21 14.67
CA ARG A 239 -18.05 6.05 14.16
C ARG A 239 -19.50 6.32 13.87
N LEU A 240 -20.14 7.21 14.64
CA LEU A 240 -21.51 7.64 14.38
C LEU A 240 -21.69 8.20 12.97
N LEU A 241 -20.71 8.97 12.47
CA LEU A 241 -20.72 9.46 11.09
C LEU A 241 -20.32 8.36 10.10
N CYS A 242 -19.19 7.68 10.34
CA CYS A 242 -18.64 6.72 9.38
C CYS A 242 -19.57 5.54 9.09
N GLU A 243 -20.15 4.96 10.15
CA GLU A 243 -20.87 3.68 10.07
C GLU A 243 -22.39 3.84 10.03
N ASN A 244 -22.89 5.05 10.39
CA ASN A 244 -24.32 5.32 10.47
C ASN A 244 -24.74 6.51 9.60
N LEU A 245 -24.57 7.76 10.06
CA LEU A 245 -25.22 8.94 9.46
C LEU A 245 -24.78 9.22 8.02
N CYS A 246 -23.49 9.01 7.69
CA CYS A 246 -22.97 9.22 6.35
C CYS A 246 -23.01 7.93 5.52
N SER A 247 -22.87 6.77 6.12
CA SER A 247 -22.84 5.50 5.39
C SER A 247 -24.15 5.25 4.63
N LEU A 248 -24.02 4.95 3.33
CA LEU A 248 -25.17 4.74 2.42
C LEU A 248 -25.81 3.36 2.64
N ASN A 249 -26.16 3.06 3.89
CA ASN A 249 -26.77 1.80 4.31
C ASN A 249 -28.12 1.56 3.61
N PRO A 250 -28.47 0.32 3.24
CA PRO A 250 -29.72 0.02 2.55
C PRO A 250 -30.93 0.27 3.45
N GLY A 251 -32.06 0.60 2.80
CA GLY A 251 -33.36 0.79 3.45
C GLY A 251 -33.55 2.10 4.21
N VAL A 252 -32.51 2.95 4.30
CA VAL A 252 -32.57 4.22 5.03
C VAL A 252 -32.26 5.42 4.14
N GLU A 253 -32.91 6.54 4.40
CA GLU A 253 -32.64 7.78 3.67
C GLU A 253 -31.30 8.37 4.07
N ARG A 254 -30.49 8.76 3.07
CA ARG A 254 -29.16 9.34 3.26
C ARG A 254 -28.95 10.54 2.36
N LEU A 255 -28.22 11.52 2.89
CA LEU A 255 -27.78 12.68 2.15
C LEU A 255 -26.65 12.31 1.21
N SER A 256 -26.73 12.74 -0.05
CA SER A 256 -25.72 12.47 -1.06
C SER A 256 -25.31 13.70 -1.85
N PHE A 257 -24.09 13.66 -2.38
CA PHE A 257 -23.70 14.35 -3.60
C PHE A 257 -23.81 13.37 -4.77
N SER A 258 -24.55 13.74 -5.80
CA SER A 258 -24.80 12.89 -6.94
C SER A 258 -24.27 13.51 -8.22
N VAL A 259 -23.52 12.71 -8.97
CA VAL A 259 -23.10 13.03 -10.34
C VAL A 259 -23.87 12.11 -11.26
N GLU A 260 -24.68 12.69 -12.13
CA GLU A 260 -25.47 11.93 -13.11
C GLU A 260 -24.99 12.27 -14.53
N TRP A 261 -24.85 11.22 -15.33
CA TRP A 261 -24.50 11.35 -16.75
C TRP A 261 -25.59 10.77 -17.64
N THR A 262 -25.91 11.50 -18.71
CA THR A 262 -26.51 10.89 -19.88
C THR A 262 -25.39 10.36 -20.77
N MET A 263 -25.37 9.06 -21.07
CA MET A 263 -24.32 8.44 -21.85
C MET A 263 -24.83 7.32 -22.77
N THR A 264 -24.05 6.98 -23.79
CA THR A 264 -24.37 5.83 -24.64
C THR A 264 -24.17 4.51 -23.88
N LYS A 265 -24.66 3.40 -24.40
CA LYS A 265 -24.46 2.05 -23.85
C LYS A 265 -22.99 1.67 -23.69
N GLU A 266 -22.12 2.25 -24.53
CA GLU A 266 -20.67 2.10 -24.44
C GLU A 266 -20.04 3.05 -23.43
N GLY A 267 -20.82 3.85 -22.72
CA GLY A 267 -20.35 4.80 -21.71
C GLY A 267 -19.66 6.04 -22.30
N VAL A 268 -20.09 6.55 -23.46
CA VAL A 268 -19.67 7.86 -23.99
C VAL A 268 -20.58 8.91 -23.41
N VAL A 269 -20.03 9.80 -22.59
CA VAL A 269 -20.80 10.86 -21.92
C VAL A 269 -21.29 11.89 -22.90
N LYS A 270 -22.59 12.21 -22.86
CA LYS A 270 -23.26 13.27 -23.63
C LYS A 270 -23.52 14.50 -22.79
N ASN A 271 -23.92 14.31 -21.53
CA ASN A 271 -24.21 15.37 -20.58
C ASN A 271 -23.84 14.94 -19.16
N VAL A 272 -23.57 15.91 -18.28
CA VAL A 272 -23.29 15.71 -16.86
C VAL A 272 -24.06 16.71 -16.02
N SER A 273 -24.56 16.27 -14.87
CA SER A 273 -25.16 17.14 -13.87
C SER A 273 -24.67 16.80 -12.46
N PHE A 274 -24.55 17.83 -11.62
CA PHE A 274 -24.11 17.73 -10.23
C PHE A 274 -25.23 18.20 -9.33
N LYS A 275 -25.61 17.39 -8.35
CA LYS A 275 -26.74 17.71 -7.45
C LYS A 275 -26.43 17.26 -6.02
N ARG A 276 -26.89 18.02 -5.06
CA ARG A 276 -27.08 17.50 -3.70
C ARG A 276 -28.39 16.74 -3.67
N GLY A 277 -28.41 15.52 -3.19
CA GLY A 277 -29.56 14.64 -3.26
C GLY A 277 -29.88 13.95 -1.94
N VAL A 278 -31.05 13.29 -1.97
CA VAL A 278 -31.41 12.28 -0.96
C VAL A 278 -31.65 10.97 -1.68
N ILE A 279 -30.98 9.92 -1.22
CA ILE A 279 -31.10 8.56 -1.74
C ILE A 279 -31.66 7.63 -0.66
N LYS A 280 -32.21 6.50 -1.11
CA LYS A 280 -32.52 5.35 -0.27
C LYS A 280 -31.97 4.10 -0.96
N SER A 281 -30.79 3.65 -0.51
CA SER A 281 -30.14 2.50 -1.12
C SER A 281 -31.01 1.26 -1.02
N ALA A 282 -31.19 0.52 -2.12
CA ALA A 282 -31.97 -0.71 -2.16
C ALA A 282 -31.19 -1.91 -1.65
N ALA A 283 -29.88 -1.98 -1.89
CA ALA A 283 -29.08 -3.13 -1.49
C ALA A 283 -27.61 -2.76 -1.22
N LYS A 284 -26.97 -3.54 -0.36
CA LYS A 284 -25.52 -3.60 -0.19
C LYS A 284 -25.01 -4.89 -0.81
N LEU A 285 -24.28 -4.78 -1.92
CA LEU A 285 -23.67 -5.90 -2.61
C LEU A 285 -22.18 -6.05 -2.23
N SER A 286 -21.69 -7.27 -2.25
CA SER A 286 -20.25 -7.50 -2.16
C SER A 286 -19.64 -7.59 -3.57
N TYR A 287 -18.32 -7.30 -3.69
CA TYR A 287 -17.59 -7.54 -4.94
C TYR A 287 -17.73 -8.98 -5.43
N ILE A 288 -17.90 -9.95 -4.53
CA ILE A 288 -18.09 -11.37 -4.88
C ILE A 288 -19.46 -11.58 -5.48
N HIS A 289 -20.54 -11.01 -4.90
CA HIS A 289 -21.89 -11.08 -5.45
C HIS A 289 -21.90 -10.56 -6.89
N VAL A 290 -21.39 -9.34 -7.09
CA VAL A 290 -21.35 -8.71 -8.42
C VAL A 290 -20.46 -9.50 -9.39
N GLN A 291 -19.34 -10.08 -8.94
CA GLN A 291 -18.51 -10.92 -9.81
C GLN A 291 -19.24 -12.17 -10.25
N ASN A 292 -19.94 -12.85 -9.34
CA ASN A 292 -20.71 -14.05 -9.66
C ASN A 292 -21.85 -13.75 -10.64
N VAL A 293 -22.51 -12.58 -10.53
CA VAL A 293 -23.51 -12.13 -11.53
C VAL A 293 -22.84 -11.92 -12.89
N ILE A 294 -21.69 -11.26 -12.94
CA ILE A 294 -20.93 -11.06 -14.20
C ILE A 294 -20.50 -12.39 -14.82
N ASP A 295 -20.07 -13.35 -14.02
CA ASP A 295 -19.59 -14.65 -14.46
C ASP A 295 -20.74 -15.57 -14.91
N ALA A 296 -21.96 -15.39 -14.39
CA ALA A 296 -23.16 -16.09 -14.81
C ALA A 296 -23.57 -15.73 -16.25
N GLY A 297 -23.25 -14.51 -16.71
CA GLY A 297 -23.54 -14.06 -18.08
C GLY A 297 -25.03 -14.19 -18.43
N THR A 298 -25.40 -15.06 -19.38
CA THR A 298 -26.80 -15.24 -19.81
C THR A 298 -27.60 -16.23 -18.96
N ASP A 299 -26.99 -16.88 -17.95
CA ASP A 299 -27.69 -17.80 -17.07
C ASP A 299 -28.38 -17.04 -15.94
N VAL A 300 -29.66 -16.74 -16.16
CA VAL A 300 -30.52 -15.95 -15.24
C VAL A 300 -30.64 -16.64 -13.87
N GLN A 301 -30.67 -17.98 -13.81
CA GLN A 301 -30.79 -18.67 -12.54
C GLN A 301 -29.48 -18.58 -11.74
N ALA A 302 -28.34 -18.80 -12.38
CA ALA A 302 -27.03 -18.62 -11.74
C ALA A 302 -26.83 -17.18 -11.25
N ALA A 303 -27.29 -16.15 -12.00
CA ALA A 303 -27.24 -14.77 -11.58
C ALA A 303 -28.12 -14.49 -10.35
N LYS A 304 -29.32 -15.11 -10.25
CA LYS A 304 -30.17 -15.02 -9.06
C LYS A 304 -29.54 -15.72 -7.85
N ASP A 305 -28.99 -16.92 -8.04
CA ASP A 305 -28.32 -17.66 -6.98
C ASP A 305 -27.07 -16.91 -6.45
N ALA A 306 -26.43 -16.09 -7.30
CA ALA A 306 -25.30 -15.24 -6.91
C ALA A 306 -25.69 -14.13 -5.91
N LEU A 307 -26.96 -13.77 -5.85
CA LEU A 307 -27.53 -12.75 -4.95
C LEU A 307 -28.38 -13.37 -3.83
N ASP A 308 -28.33 -14.68 -3.66
CA ASP A 308 -29.06 -15.34 -2.56
C ASP A 308 -28.60 -14.82 -1.20
N GLY A 309 -29.57 -14.52 -0.33
CA GLY A 309 -29.33 -13.92 0.98
C GLY A 309 -29.05 -12.41 0.99
N VAL A 310 -29.06 -11.73 -0.17
CA VAL A 310 -28.97 -10.27 -0.22
C VAL A 310 -30.33 -9.68 0.14
N GLU A 311 -30.40 -8.83 1.16
CA GLU A 311 -31.59 -8.08 1.51
C GLU A 311 -31.82 -6.93 0.54
N ILE A 312 -32.99 -6.91 -0.11
CA ILE A 312 -33.40 -5.84 -1.02
C ILE A 312 -34.51 -5.01 -0.35
N SER A 313 -34.28 -3.72 -0.24
CA SER A 313 -35.19 -2.76 0.36
C SER A 313 -35.99 -2.02 -0.72
N GLY A 314 -37.26 -1.69 -0.45
CA GLY A 314 -38.13 -1.00 -1.39
C GLY A 314 -38.94 -1.94 -2.29
N GLU A 315 -39.40 -1.44 -3.42
CA GLU A 315 -40.25 -2.17 -4.38
C GLU A 315 -39.45 -2.80 -5.53
N HIS A 316 -38.12 -2.80 -5.45
CA HIS A 316 -37.24 -3.29 -6.52
C HIS A 316 -37.11 -4.83 -6.49
N ALA A 317 -37.07 -5.43 -7.67
CA ALA A 317 -36.85 -6.86 -7.82
C ALA A 317 -35.35 -7.20 -7.94
N ILE A 318 -35.00 -8.45 -7.65
CA ILE A 318 -33.61 -8.95 -7.80
C ILE A 318 -33.16 -8.88 -9.28
N GLU A 319 -34.10 -9.06 -10.19
CA GLU A 319 -33.89 -8.98 -11.64
C GLU A 319 -33.43 -7.58 -12.06
N ASP A 320 -34.00 -6.54 -11.46
CA ASP A 320 -33.64 -5.14 -11.76
C ASP A 320 -32.20 -4.85 -11.36
N ILE A 321 -31.75 -5.45 -10.24
CA ILE A 321 -30.34 -5.34 -9.77
C ILE A 321 -29.42 -6.06 -10.73
N ILE A 322 -29.77 -7.27 -11.17
CA ILE A 322 -28.98 -8.07 -12.13
C ILE A 322 -28.83 -7.28 -13.45
N GLU A 323 -29.93 -6.79 -14.01
CA GLU A 323 -29.90 -5.99 -15.25
C GLU A 323 -29.04 -4.73 -15.08
N SER A 324 -29.16 -4.04 -13.94
CA SER A 324 -28.34 -2.86 -13.64
C SER A 324 -26.85 -3.18 -13.59
N ILE A 325 -26.45 -4.31 -12.97
CA ILE A 325 -25.06 -4.78 -12.93
C ILE A 325 -24.53 -5.05 -14.34
N GLU A 326 -25.29 -5.72 -15.18
CA GLU A 326 -24.91 -6.06 -16.56
C GLU A 326 -24.69 -4.80 -17.41
N ILE A 327 -25.63 -3.84 -17.36
CA ILE A 327 -25.55 -2.56 -18.07
C ILE A 327 -24.31 -1.77 -17.61
N LEU A 328 -24.14 -1.62 -16.30
CA LEU A 328 -23.02 -0.90 -15.71
C LEU A 328 -21.67 -1.58 -16.06
N HIS A 329 -21.63 -2.91 -16.03
CA HIS A 329 -20.41 -3.64 -16.38
C HIS A 329 -20.04 -3.45 -17.86
N HIS A 330 -20.99 -3.54 -18.76
CA HIS A 330 -20.77 -3.32 -20.20
C HIS A 330 -20.18 -1.94 -20.49
N ALA A 331 -20.78 -0.91 -19.95
CA ALA A 331 -20.32 0.47 -20.11
C ALA A 331 -18.95 0.69 -19.47
N ALA A 332 -18.72 0.18 -18.24
CA ALA A 332 -17.43 0.28 -17.54
C ALA A 332 -16.29 -0.40 -18.32
N LYS A 333 -16.53 -1.60 -18.88
CA LYS A 333 -15.56 -2.32 -19.72
C LYS A 333 -15.16 -1.49 -20.94
N SER A 334 -16.12 -0.85 -21.57
CA SER A 334 -15.91 0.02 -22.74
C SER A 334 -15.17 1.31 -22.35
N MET A 335 -15.53 1.97 -21.24
CA MET A 335 -14.84 3.13 -20.69
C MET A 335 -13.37 2.80 -20.38
N ARG A 336 -13.13 1.67 -19.69
CA ARG A 336 -11.80 1.18 -19.36
C ARG A 336 -10.95 0.99 -20.61
N LYS A 337 -11.47 0.32 -21.64
CA LYS A 337 -10.77 0.12 -22.92
C LYS A 337 -10.34 1.44 -23.53
N ARG A 338 -11.24 2.44 -23.60
CA ARG A 338 -10.91 3.78 -24.14
C ARG A 338 -9.83 4.48 -23.30
N ARG A 339 -9.92 4.41 -21.98
CA ARG A 339 -8.95 5.04 -21.08
C ARG A 339 -7.52 4.51 -21.29
N PHE A 340 -7.36 3.19 -21.44
CA PHE A 340 -6.06 2.60 -21.75
C PHE A 340 -5.59 2.94 -23.16
N GLN A 341 -6.48 2.99 -24.14
CA GLN A 341 -6.16 3.45 -25.49
C GLN A 341 -5.72 4.93 -25.50
N ALA A 342 -6.26 5.75 -24.61
CA ALA A 342 -5.85 7.14 -24.43
C ALA A 342 -4.50 7.30 -23.69
N GLY A 343 -3.95 6.22 -23.16
CA GLY A 343 -2.61 6.20 -22.57
C GLY A 343 -2.56 6.09 -21.05
N ALA A 344 -3.62 5.68 -20.40
CA ALA A 344 -3.55 5.34 -18.97
C ALA A 344 -2.58 4.17 -18.75
N VAL A 345 -1.82 4.23 -17.65
CA VAL A 345 -0.88 3.17 -17.23
C VAL A 345 -1.29 2.66 -15.87
N ARG A 346 -1.34 1.36 -15.73
CA ARG A 346 -1.56 0.69 -14.44
C ARG A 346 -0.36 -0.17 -14.08
N LEU A 347 0.20 0.08 -12.92
CA LEU A 347 1.35 -0.65 -12.36
C LEU A 347 0.92 -1.22 -10.99
N ASP A 348 0.15 -2.31 -11.04
CA ASP A 348 -0.34 -2.95 -9.83
C ASP A 348 0.74 -3.84 -9.22
N GLN A 349 1.01 -3.63 -7.94
CA GLN A 349 1.76 -4.60 -7.15
C GLN A 349 0.76 -5.59 -6.52
N PRO A 350 1.06 -6.89 -6.50
CA PRO A 350 0.26 -7.85 -5.76
C PRO A 350 0.08 -7.39 -4.30
N LYS A 351 -1.13 -7.44 -3.79
CA LYS A 351 -1.45 -7.18 -2.38
C LYS A 351 -1.70 -8.51 -1.70
N VAL A 352 -1.33 -8.62 -0.44
CA VAL A 352 -1.60 -9.79 0.39
C VAL A 352 -2.86 -9.55 1.19
N GLY A 353 -3.84 -10.45 1.07
CA GLY A 353 -4.99 -10.54 1.95
C GLY A 353 -4.69 -11.53 3.07
N PHE A 354 -5.25 -11.29 4.25
CA PHE A 354 -5.10 -12.15 5.43
C PHE A 354 -6.47 -12.59 5.92
N GLU A 355 -6.57 -13.85 6.33
CA GLU A 355 -7.65 -14.34 7.17
C GLU A 355 -7.13 -14.46 8.58
N LEU A 356 -7.89 -13.94 9.55
CA LEU A 356 -7.52 -13.89 10.94
C LEU A 356 -8.45 -14.79 11.77
N ASP A 357 -7.91 -15.40 12.81
CA ASP A 357 -8.70 -16.12 13.82
C ASP A 357 -9.32 -15.17 14.86
N GLU A 358 -9.93 -15.74 15.90
CA GLU A 358 -10.58 -15.00 17.00
C GLU A 358 -9.56 -14.17 17.81
N ASP A 359 -8.30 -14.61 17.87
CA ASP A 359 -7.21 -13.92 18.55
C ASP A 359 -6.50 -12.89 17.64
N GLN A 360 -7.06 -12.64 16.46
CA GLN A 360 -6.51 -11.72 15.43
C GLN A 360 -5.13 -12.17 14.88
N GLU A 361 -4.79 -13.46 15.01
CA GLU A 361 -3.59 -14.04 14.42
C GLU A 361 -3.84 -14.48 12.96
N PRO A 362 -2.87 -14.36 12.04
CA PRO A 362 -3.06 -14.72 10.66
C PRO A 362 -3.04 -16.25 10.45
N VAL A 363 -4.17 -16.80 10.04
CA VAL A 363 -4.33 -18.23 9.72
C VAL A 363 -4.14 -18.52 8.23
N ASN A 364 -4.36 -17.50 7.37
CA ASN A 364 -4.11 -17.60 5.95
C ASN A 364 -3.55 -16.28 5.39
N ALA A 365 -2.70 -16.39 4.37
CA ALA A 365 -2.14 -15.27 3.62
C ALA A 365 -2.14 -15.61 2.13
N ALA A 366 -2.98 -14.93 1.35
CA ALA A 366 -3.16 -15.18 -0.06
C ALA A 366 -3.11 -13.87 -0.89
N PRO A 367 -2.74 -13.94 -2.19
CA PRO A 367 -2.82 -12.78 -3.05
C PRO A 367 -4.25 -12.25 -3.16
N TYR A 368 -4.43 -10.93 -3.00
CA TYR A 368 -5.72 -10.29 -3.24
C TYR A 368 -6.02 -10.22 -4.73
N VAL A 369 -7.09 -10.87 -5.15
CA VAL A 369 -7.51 -10.93 -6.56
C VAL A 369 -8.39 -9.74 -6.90
N ILE A 370 -7.95 -8.89 -7.84
CA ILE A 370 -8.75 -7.79 -8.39
C ILE A 370 -9.63 -8.35 -9.49
N ARG A 371 -10.95 -8.28 -9.28
CA ARG A 371 -11.98 -8.82 -10.15
C ARG A 371 -12.56 -7.76 -11.09
N ASP A 372 -13.39 -8.17 -12.04
CA ASP A 372 -14.10 -7.24 -12.93
C ASP A 372 -15.13 -6.39 -12.18
N SER A 373 -15.73 -6.92 -11.11
CA SER A 373 -16.56 -6.16 -10.18
C SER A 373 -15.82 -4.97 -9.53
N ASN A 374 -14.56 -5.14 -9.13
CA ASN A 374 -13.73 -4.03 -8.64
C ASN A 374 -13.46 -2.99 -9.73
N ARG A 375 -13.24 -3.45 -10.97
CA ARG A 375 -12.98 -2.59 -12.13
C ARG A 375 -14.22 -1.80 -12.54
N LEU A 376 -15.41 -2.40 -12.41
CA LEU A 376 -16.68 -1.72 -12.64
C LEU A 376 -16.78 -0.47 -11.77
N VAL A 377 -16.68 -0.61 -10.46
CA VAL A 377 -16.76 0.51 -9.51
C VAL A 377 -15.65 1.51 -9.77
N GLU A 378 -14.40 1.04 -9.98
CA GLU A 378 -13.23 1.90 -10.27
C GLU A 378 -13.51 2.88 -11.43
N GLU A 379 -14.09 2.42 -12.56
CA GLU A 379 -14.30 3.28 -13.73
C GLU A 379 -15.30 4.40 -13.46
N TYR A 380 -16.41 4.13 -12.74
CA TYR A 380 -17.38 5.18 -12.37
C TYR A 380 -16.82 6.15 -11.34
N MET A 381 -16.04 5.67 -10.37
CA MET A 381 -15.38 6.54 -9.40
C MET A 381 -14.31 7.42 -10.06
N LEU A 382 -13.57 6.91 -11.02
CA LEU A 382 -12.63 7.70 -11.83
C LEU A 382 -13.37 8.76 -12.63
N LEU A 383 -14.48 8.40 -13.29
CA LEU A 383 -15.29 9.31 -14.08
C LEU A 383 -15.82 10.45 -13.22
N ALA A 384 -16.42 10.17 -12.05
CA ALA A 384 -16.92 11.17 -11.12
C ALA A 384 -15.81 12.12 -10.67
N ASN A 385 -14.65 11.59 -10.26
CA ASN A 385 -13.50 12.38 -9.84
C ASN A 385 -12.99 13.33 -10.94
N MET A 386 -13.01 12.90 -12.21
CA MET A 386 -12.59 13.70 -13.36
C MET A 386 -13.54 14.87 -13.62
N TYR A 387 -14.85 14.58 -13.73
CA TYR A 387 -15.86 15.61 -14.03
C TYR A 387 -15.99 16.63 -12.90
N VAL A 388 -15.94 16.19 -11.64
CA VAL A 388 -15.94 17.10 -10.49
C VAL A 388 -14.68 17.98 -10.50
N ALA A 389 -13.50 17.41 -10.79
CA ALA A 389 -12.23 18.17 -10.86
C ALA A 389 -12.29 19.26 -11.93
N GLU A 390 -12.78 18.93 -13.12
CA GLU A 390 -12.95 19.87 -14.22
C GLU A 390 -13.93 20.99 -13.86
N PHE A 391 -15.10 20.64 -13.32
CA PHE A 391 -16.14 21.60 -12.96
C PHE A 391 -15.66 22.59 -11.88
N ILE A 392 -15.10 22.11 -10.77
CA ILE A 392 -14.62 23.02 -9.71
C ILE A 392 -13.45 23.89 -10.18
N ALA A 393 -12.55 23.36 -11.03
CA ALA A 393 -11.43 24.12 -11.57
C ALA A 393 -11.89 25.24 -12.53
N GLN A 394 -12.94 25.02 -13.30
CA GLN A 394 -13.54 26.03 -14.18
C GLN A 394 -14.22 27.15 -13.39
N VAL A 395 -14.97 26.81 -12.33
CA VAL A 395 -15.70 27.80 -11.51
C VAL A 395 -14.75 28.54 -10.56
N PHE A 396 -13.81 27.84 -9.93
CA PHE A 396 -12.89 28.41 -8.94
C PHE A 396 -11.43 28.11 -9.30
N PRO A 397 -10.87 28.72 -10.35
CA PRO A 397 -9.55 28.39 -10.90
C PRO A 397 -8.37 28.63 -9.92
N SER A 398 -8.58 29.44 -8.86
CA SER A 398 -7.54 29.73 -7.86
C SER A 398 -7.73 29.02 -6.51
N HIS A 399 -8.88 28.40 -6.27
CA HIS A 399 -9.24 27.84 -4.96
C HIS A 399 -9.40 26.32 -4.97
N SER A 400 -9.31 25.70 -6.14
CA SER A 400 -9.65 24.29 -6.29
C SER A 400 -8.54 23.38 -5.76
N MET A 401 -8.94 22.35 -5.01
CA MET A 401 -8.05 21.28 -4.57
C MET A 401 -8.10 20.14 -5.60
N LEU A 402 -7.03 20.01 -6.35
CA LEU A 402 -6.87 18.94 -7.35
C LEU A 402 -5.78 17.95 -6.94
N ARG A 403 -5.64 16.91 -7.75
CA ARG A 403 -4.65 15.86 -7.55
C ARG A 403 -3.88 15.61 -8.85
N CYS A 404 -2.58 15.91 -8.86
CA CYS A 404 -1.70 15.65 -9.99
C CYS A 404 -0.84 14.40 -9.77
N HIS A 405 -0.37 13.83 -10.87
CA HIS A 405 0.66 12.80 -10.87
C HIS A 405 1.76 13.22 -11.85
N PRO A 406 2.92 13.67 -11.33
CA PRO A 406 4.03 14.09 -12.20
C PRO A 406 4.54 12.93 -13.06
N PRO A 407 5.17 13.22 -14.20
CA PRO A 407 5.81 12.20 -15.03
C PRO A 407 6.91 11.44 -14.26
N PRO A 408 7.30 10.25 -14.72
CA PRO A 408 8.34 9.45 -14.07
C PRO A 408 9.68 10.19 -13.97
N ASN A 409 10.50 9.82 -12.98
CA ASN A 409 11.84 10.34 -12.83
C ASN A 409 12.75 9.79 -13.93
N GLU A 410 13.26 10.64 -14.82
CA GLU A 410 14.07 10.27 -15.98
C GLU A 410 15.31 9.46 -15.63
N ARG A 411 16.02 9.81 -14.53
CA ARG A 411 17.25 9.10 -14.14
C ARG A 411 16.94 7.65 -13.74
N LYS A 412 15.80 7.41 -13.12
CA LYS A 412 15.37 6.06 -12.73
C LYS A 412 14.80 5.28 -13.91
N LEU A 413 14.28 5.96 -14.94
CA LEU A 413 13.89 5.33 -16.20
C LEU A 413 15.08 4.69 -16.93
N ILE A 414 16.27 5.26 -16.81
CA ILE A 414 17.51 4.68 -17.38
C ILE A 414 17.78 3.29 -16.81
N GLU A 415 17.51 3.05 -15.50
CA GLU A 415 17.67 1.73 -14.91
C GLU A 415 16.72 0.69 -15.54
N LEU A 416 15.48 1.09 -15.81
CA LEU A 416 14.50 0.23 -16.48
C LEU A 416 14.93 -0.09 -17.93
N THR A 417 15.33 0.92 -18.70
CA THR A 417 15.74 0.71 -20.09
C THR A 417 17.04 -0.08 -20.20
N THR A 418 17.97 0.10 -19.26
CA THR A 418 19.20 -0.70 -19.19
C THR A 418 18.86 -2.15 -18.93
N PHE A 419 18.03 -2.43 -17.94
CA PHE A 419 17.58 -3.79 -17.64
C PHE A 419 16.85 -4.41 -18.85
N ALA A 420 15.95 -3.66 -19.49
CA ALA A 420 15.24 -4.13 -20.68
C ALA A 420 16.20 -4.51 -21.81
N SER A 421 17.20 -3.65 -22.09
CA SER A 421 18.21 -3.92 -23.12
C SER A 421 19.09 -5.14 -22.80
N GLU A 422 19.43 -5.35 -21.52
CA GLU A 422 20.22 -6.52 -21.05
C GLU A 422 19.47 -7.83 -21.25
N HIS A 423 18.15 -7.78 -21.30
CA HIS A 423 17.27 -8.95 -21.43
C HIS A 423 16.53 -9.04 -22.77
N ASP A 424 16.98 -8.26 -23.78
CA ASP A 424 16.40 -8.24 -25.12
C ASP A 424 14.89 -7.89 -25.15
N LEU A 425 14.45 -7.04 -24.20
CA LEU A 425 13.07 -6.57 -24.08
C LEU A 425 12.90 -5.20 -24.76
N ASP A 426 11.84 -5.06 -25.53
CA ASP A 426 11.46 -3.77 -26.12
C ASP A 426 10.54 -3.01 -25.16
N VAL A 427 11.09 -2.01 -24.46
CA VAL A 427 10.36 -1.15 -23.52
C VAL A 427 10.47 0.31 -23.95
N ASP A 428 9.40 0.82 -24.55
CA ASP A 428 9.29 2.22 -24.98
C ASP A 428 8.74 3.09 -23.82
N ILE A 429 9.58 3.98 -23.30
CA ILE A 429 9.26 4.90 -22.19
C ILE A 429 8.87 6.31 -22.64
N SER A 430 8.74 6.55 -23.93
CA SER A 430 8.52 7.89 -24.52
C SER A 430 7.17 8.50 -24.10
N SER A 431 6.18 7.67 -23.77
CA SER A 431 4.90 8.11 -23.24
C SER A 431 4.27 7.03 -22.36
N SER A 432 3.26 7.42 -21.56
CA SER A 432 2.49 6.48 -20.72
C SER A 432 1.84 5.38 -21.59
N LYS A 433 1.31 5.74 -22.75
CA LYS A 433 0.72 4.80 -23.71
C LYS A 433 1.74 3.77 -24.21
N ARG A 434 2.90 4.24 -24.67
CA ARG A 434 3.96 3.37 -25.19
C ARG A 434 4.49 2.43 -24.13
N LEU A 435 4.67 2.93 -22.90
CA LEU A 435 5.05 2.09 -21.77
C LEU A 435 3.97 1.02 -21.49
N HIS A 436 2.69 1.38 -21.50
CA HIS A 436 1.60 0.42 -21.33
C HIS A 436 1.60 -0.66 -22.41
N ASP A 437 1.73 -0.28 -23.68
CA ASP A 437 1.73 -1.19 -24.83
C ASP A 437 2.93 -2.16 -24.75
N SER A 438 4.12 -1.67 -24.39
CA SER A 438 5.31 -2.50 -24.16
C SER A 438 5.11 -3.50 -23.01
N LEU A 439 4.57 -3.04 -21.87
CA LEU A 439 4.30 -3.91 -20.72
C LEU A 439 3.27 -5.00 -21.06
N ARG A 440 2.27 -4.67 -21.87
CA ARG A 440 1.27 -5.64 -22.32
C ARG A 440 1.88 -6.71 -23.23
N ALA A 441 2.70 -6.31 -24.19
CA ALA A 441 3.40 -7.25 -25.06
C ALA A 441 4.27 -8.24 -24.27
N ILE A 442 4.98 -7.74 -23.22
CA ILE A 442 5.76 -8.60 -22.33
C ILE A 442 4.86 -9.55 -21.52
N ALA A 443 3.69 -9.08 -21.06
CA ALA A 443 2.75 -9.92 -20.32
C ALA A 443 2.17 -11.07 -21.15
N ASP A 444 1.95 -10.82 -22.43
CA ASP A 444 1.44 -11.82 -23.38
C ASP A 444 2.50 -12.91 -23.69
N ASP A 445 3.80 -12.58 -23.58
CA ASP A 445 4.93 -13.51 -23.80
C ASP A 445 5.34 -14.25 -22.52
N SER A 446 5.58 -13.51 -21.43
CA SER A 446 6.05 -14.08 -20.16
C SER A 446 5.52 -13.34 -18.95
N ARG A 447 4.73 -14.02 -18.12
CA ARG A 447 4.18 -13.45 -16.88
C ARG A 447 5.27 -13.06 -15.88
N ASP A 448 6.29 -13.91 -15.71
CA ASP A 448 7.39 -13.63 -14.77
C ASP A 448 8.19 -12.40 -15.18
N MET A 449 8.46 -12.28 -16.48
CA MET A 449 9.15 -11.12 -17.03
C MET A 449 8.33 -9.86 -16.83
N PHE A 450 7.03 -9.94 -17.10
CA PHE A 450 6.10 -8.84 -16.84
C PHE A 450 6.15 -8.39 -15.38
N ASP A 451 6.07 -9.30 -14.42
CA ASP A 451 6.06 -8.96 -12.98
C ASP A 451 7.36 -8.23 -12.57
N ILE A 452 8.52 -8.66 -13.09
CA ILE A 452 9.81 -7.99 -12.85
C ILE A 452 9.86 -6.61 -13.51
N VAL A 453 9.48 -6.51 -14.78
CA VAL A 453 9.52 -5.23 -15.52
C VAL A 453 8.51 -4.25 -14.91
N GLN A 454 7.34 -4.71 -14.50
CA GLN A 454 6.34 -3.91 -13.79
C GLN A 454 6.88 -3.39 -12.45
N LEU A 455 7.56 -4.24 -11.67
CA LEU A 455 8.24 -3.83 -10.44
C LEU A 455 9.27 -2.72 -10.71
N LEU A 456 10.09 -2.90 -11.75
CA LEU A 456 11.09 -1.90 -12.15
C LEU A 456 10.47 -0.63 -12.68
N ALA A 457 9.38 -0.72 -13.46
CA ALA A 457 8.64 0.42 -13.99
C ALA A 457 7.94 1.26 -12.88
N THR A 458 7.63 0.63 -11.74
CA THR A 458 7.06 1.35 -10.59
C THR A 458 8.08 2.26 -9.88
N LYS A 459 9.38 1.91 -9.88
CA LYS A 459 10.44 2.66 -9.17
C LYS A 459 10.67 4.10 -9.68
N PRO A 460 10.62 4.40 -10.99
CA PRO A 460 10.71 5.76 -11.50
C PRO A 460 9.45 6.58 -11.30
N MET A 461 8.28 5.96 -11.05
CA MET A 461 7.03 6.69 -10.85
C MET A 461 7.10 7.58 -9.62
N GLN A 462 6.61 8.80 -9.77
CA GLN A 462 6.46 9.74 -8.67
C GLN A 462 5.14 9.48 -7.94
N LEU A 463 4.97 10.04 -6.76
CA LEU A 463 3.73 9.91 -6.02
C LEU A 463 2.72 10.96 -6.51
N ALA A 464 1.49 10.55 -6.74
CA ALA A 464 0.42 11.50 -6.98
C ALA A 464 0.14 12.29 -5.69
N LYS A 465 -0.06 13.62 -5.81
CA LYS A 465 -0.21 14.56 -4.70
C LYS A 465 -1.38 15.51 -4.89
N TYR A 466 -1.98 15.92 -3.80
CA TYR A 466 -2.94 17.02 -3.77
C TYR A 466 -2.20 18.36 -3.86
N PHE A 467 -2.84 19.36 -4.44
CA PHE A 467 -2.32 20.71 -4.57
C PHE A 467 -3.48 21.70 -4.72
N CYS A 468 -3.20 22.98 -4.49
CA CYS A 468 -4.13 24.07 -4.77
C CYS A 468 -3.82 24.68 -6.15
N THR A 469 -4.84 24.84 -6.99
CA THR A 469 -4.71 25.41 -8.34
C THR A 469 -4.13 26.82 -8.33
N GLY A 470 -4.48 27.66 -7.35
CA GLY A 470 -3.95 29.03 -7.24
C GLY A 470 -2.45 29.12 -6.89
N MET A 471 -1.81 28.00 -6.50
CA MET A 471 -0.40 27.95 -6.10
C MET A 471 0.46 27.11 -7.03
N THR A 472 -0.08 26.66 -8.17
CA THR A 472 0.60 25.72 -9.07
C THR A 472 0.25 26.03 -10.50
N ASP A 473 1.23 26.07 -11.42
CA ASP A 473 1.03 26.29 -12.84
C ASP A 473 0.17 25.19 -13.47
N GLU A 474 -0.73 25.55 -14.37
CA GLU A 474 -1.70 24.67 -15.01
C GLU A 474 -1.03 23.49 -15.75
N ASP A 475 0.12 23.69 -16.37
CA ASP A 475 0.91 22.64 -17.04
C ASP A 475 1.27 21.49 -16.09
N SER A 476 1.29 21.72 -14.76
CA SER A 476 1.60 20.74 -13.72
C SER A 476 0.39 20.02 -13.15
N TRP A 477 -0.84 20.34 -13.57
CA TRP A 477 -2.06 19.75 -13.01
C TRP A 477 -2.34 18.35 -13.49
N ARG A 478 -1.77 17.97 -14.62
CA ARG A 478 -2.02 16.69 -15.29
C ARG A 478 -1.74 15.48 -14.40
N HIS A 479 -2.59 14.46 -14.50
CA HIS A 479 -2.39 13.17 -13.86
C HIS A 479 -1.78 12.16 -14.85
N TYR A 480 -0.44 11.98 -14.83
CA TYR A 480 0.30 11.14 -15.78
C TYR A 480 -0.26 9.73 -15.92
N ALA A 481 -0.43 8.99 -14.80
CA ALA A 481 -0.84 7.58 -14.85
C ALA A 481 -2.28 7.38 -15.35
N LEU A 482 -3.18 8.35 -15.16
CA LEU A 482 -4.55 8.31 -15.67
C LEU A 482 -4.67 8.90 -17.07
N ALA A 483 -3.64 9.63 -17.52
CA ALA A 483 -3.61 10.37 -18.79
C ALA A 483 -4.70 11.44 -18.93
N VAL A 484 -5.10 12.08 -17.81
CA VAL A 484 -6.18 13.10 -17.77
C VAL A 484 -5.64 14.46 -17.36
N PRO A 485 -6.23 15.57 -17.89
CA PRO A 485 -5.80 16.93 -17.56
C PRO A 485 -6.19 17.34 -16.14
N TYR A 486 -7.42 17.01 -15.72
CA TYR A 486 -7.96 17.34 -14.41
C TYR A 486 -8.32 16.07 -13.64
N TYR A 487 -7.96 16.02 -12.37
CA TYR A 487 -8.31 14.94 -11.47
C TYR A 487 -8.36 15.43 -10.02
N THR A 488 -9.30 14.94 -9.25
CA THR A 488 -9.34 15.13 -7.80
C THR A 488 -9.85 13.86 -7.12
N HIS A 489 -9.99 13.89 -5.82
CA HIS A 489 -10.75 12.90 -5.08
C HIS A 489 -12.02 13.53 -4.53
N PHE A 490 -13.14 12.92 -4.85
CA PHE A 490 -14.48 13.32 -4.46
C PHE A 490 -15.28 12.17 -3.84
N THR A 491 -14.93 10.93 -4.22
CA THR A 491 -15.76 9.74 -4.04
C THR A 491 -15.58 9.00 -2.71
N SER A 492 -14.82 9.54 -1.73
CA SER A 492 -14.64 8.86 -0.44
C SER A 492 -14.45 9.84 0.72
N PRO A 493 -15.43 10.71 1.01
CA PRO A 493 -15.34 11.75 2.03
C PRO A 493 -15.40 11.23 3.46
N ILE A 494 -15.92 10.02 3.70
CA ILE A 494 -15.91 9.39 5.05
C ILE A 494 -14.48 9.13 5.51
N ARG A 495 -13.58 8.81 4.56
CA ARG A 495 -12.21 8.36 4.87
C ARG A 495 -11.10 9.24 4.31
N ARG A 496 -11.38 10.34 3.61
CA ARG A 496 -10.36 11.28 3.09
C ARG A 496 -10.80 12.73 3.25
N TYR A 497 -10.01 13.51 3.99
CA TYR A 497 -10.31 14.93 4.20
C TYR A 497 -10.29 15.79 2.91
N PRO A 498 -9.39 15.54 1.91
CA PRO A 498 -9.48 16.26 0.64
C PRO A 498 -10.83 16.15 -0.05
N ASP A 499 -11.50 15.00 0.06
CA ASP A 499 -12.84 14.80 -0.51
C ASP A 499 -13.88 15.70 0.17
N VAL A 500 -13.79 15.91 1.49
CA VAL A 500 -14.65 16.85 2.22
C VAL A 500 -14.45 18.28 1.71
N VAL A 501 -13.19 18.69 1.48
CA VAL A 501 -12.87 20.01 0.90
C VAL A 501 -13.45 20.14 -0.51
N VAL A 502 -13.33 19.09 -1.32
CA VAL A 502 -13.88 19.05 -2.69
C VAL A 502 -15.43 19.10 -2.66
N HIS A 503 -16.08 18.45 -1.71
CA HIS A 503 -17.53 18.54 -1.52
C HIS A 503 -17.97 19.97 -1.23
N ARG A 504 -17.25 20.72 -0.40
CA ARG A 504 -17.52 22.15 -0.14
C ARG A 504 -17.34 23.00 -1.39
N LEU A 505 -16.25 22.75 -2.15
CA LEU A 505 -16.02 23.42 -3.44
C LEU A 505 -17.12 23.10 -4.45
N LEU A 506 -17.56 21.86 -4.54
CA LEU A 506 -18.62 21.44 -5.43
C LEU A 506 -19.99 22.07 -5.04
N ALA A 507 -20.32 22.10 -3.75
CA ALA A 507 -21.52 22.77 -3.27
C ALA A 507 -21.53 24.27 -3.65
N ALA A 508 -20.41 24.94 -3.44
CA ALA A 508 -20.22 26.33 -3.82
C ALA A 508 -20.31 26.53 -5.35
N ALA A 509 -19.76 25.60 -6.14
CA ALA A 509 -19.82 25.67 -7.60
C ALA A 509 -21.24 25.51 -8.15
N ILE A 510 -22.02 24.58 -7.59
CA ILE A 510 -23.44 24.40 -7.93
C ILE A 510 -24.24 25.65 -7.60
N GLU A 511 -24.02 26.25 -6.43
CA GLU A 511 -24.69 27.51 -6.02
C GLU A 511 -24.32 28.67 -6.93
N HIS A 512 -23.02 28.79 -7.30
CA HIS A 512 -22.54 29.84 -8.21
C HIS A 512 -23.21 29.75 -9.59
N GLU A 513 -23.30 28.54 -10.15
CA GLU A 513 -23.96 28.29 -11.44
C GLU A 513 -25.46 28.64 -11.38
N THR A 514 -26.13 28.30 -10.28
CA THR A 514 -27.55 28.58 -10.08
C THR A 514 -27.82 30.06 -10.03
N ARG A 515 -26.95 30.89 -9.45
CA ARG A 515 -27.09 32.35 -9.31
C ARG A 515 -26.73 33.14 -10.57
N ARG A 516 -26.13 32.55 -11.59
CA ARG A 516 -25.72 33.15 -12.88
C ARG A 516 -25.03 34.52 -12.74
N GLY A 517 -23.66 34.51 -12.70
CA GLY A 517 -22.84 35.69 -12.97
C GLY A 517 -21.55 35.78 -12.15
N GLU A 518 -20.45 36.25 -12.78
CA GLU A 518 -19.13 36.46 -12.18
C GLU A 518 -19.11 37.40 -10.97
N SER A 519 -20.09 38.30 -10.86
CA SER A 519 -20.18 39.29 -9.76
C SER A 519 -20.44 38.66 -8.39
N HIS A 520 -20.79 37.37 -8.31
CA HIS A 520 -21.16 36.68 -7.07
C HIS A 520 -20.13 35.69 -6.56
N SER A 521 -19.02 35.47 -7.29
CA SER A 521 -17.99 34.49 -6.91
C SER A 521 -17.42 34.74 -5.51
N ASN A 522 -17.09 36.00 -5.17
CA ASN A 522 -16.56 36.36 -3.86
C ASN A 522 -17.58 36.16 -2.73
N GLU A 523 -18.88 36.37 -3.00
CA GLU A 523 -19.94 36.16 -2.02
C GLU A 523 -20.11 34.66 -1.73
N VAL A 524 -20.07 33.82 -2.77
CA VAL A 524 -20.17 32.37 -2.64
C VAL A 524 -18.96 31.82 -1.92
N ILE A 525 -17.72 32.23 -2.29
CA ILE A 525 -16.49 31.85 -1.62
C ILE A 525 -16.56 32.14 -0.11
N LYS A 526 -17.08 33.32 0.27
CA LYS A 526 -17.25 33.72 1.66
C LYS A 526 -18.37 32.94 2.35
N ALA A 527 -19.51 32.73 1.68
CA ALA A 527 -20.64 32.00 2.25
C ALA A 527 -20.35 30.54 2.55
N TYR A 528 -19.54 29.90 1.72
CA TYR A 528 -19.10 28.51 1.89
C TYR A 528 -17.77 28.37 2.65
N GLU A 529 -17.19 29.49 3.13
CA GLU A 529 -15.92 29.52 3.87
C GLU A 529 -14.81 28.73 3.14
N LEU A 530 -14.73 28.89 1.81
CA LEU A 530 -13.71 28.22 1.01
C LEU A 530 -12.30 28.67 1.43
N PHE A 531 -11.36 27.75 1.47
CA PHE A 531 -9.98 28.08 1.82
C PHE A 531 -9.35 29.06 0.84
N ALA A 532 -8.64 30.07 1.37
CA ALA A 532 -7.76 30.88 0.56
C ALA A 532 -6.66 29.99 -0.08
N PRO A 533 -6.11 30.36 -1.25
CA PRO A 533 -5.18 29.53 -1.98
C PRO A 533 -4.00 29.01 -1.15
N GLU A 534 -3.40 29.87 -0.29
CA GLU A 534 -2.28 29.51 0.57
C GLU A 534 -2.69 28.46 1.61
N LEU A 535 -3.83 28.64 2.28
CA LEU A 535 -4.35 27.68 3.25
C LEU A 535 -4.74 26.38 2.59
N CYS A 536 -5.36 26.44 1.40
CA CYS A 536 -5.71 25.26 0.61
C CYS A 536 -4.44 24.44 0.28
N HIS A 537 -3.35 25.12 -0.09
CA HIS A 537 -2.05 24.49 -0.35
C HIS A 537 -1.48 23.80 0.89
N ASP A 538 -1.47 24.48 2.03
CA ASP A 538 -0.98 23.92 3.30
C ASP A 538 -1.81 22.70 3.72
N VAL A 539 -3.13 22.75 3.56
CA VAL A 539 -4.03 21.62 3.82
C VAL A 539 -3.75 20.45 2.86
N ALA A 540 -3.53 20.74 1.57
CA ALA A 540 -3.17 19.73 0.57
C ALA A 540 -1.87 19.02 0.93
N ASP A 541 -0.84 19.77 1.33
CA ASP A 541 0.46 19.22 1.74
C ASP A 541 0.33 18.38 3.01
N HIS A 542 -0.43 18.84 4.00
CA HIS A 542 -0.72 18.05 5.20
C HIS A 542 -1.43 16.73 4.85
N CYS A 543 -2.44 16.75 3.97
CA CYS A 543 -3.13 15.55 3.51
C CYS A 543 -2.21 14.59 2.74
N ASN A 544 -1.25 15.12 1.95
CA ASN A 544 -0.22 14.32 1.31
C ASN A 544 0.66 13.61 2.35
N GLU A 545 1.10 14.30 3.40
CA GLU A 545 1.88 13.70 4.50
C GLU A 545 1.09 12.61 5.23
N ARG A 546 -0.19 12.88 5.58
CA ARG A 546 -1.04 11.91 6.27
C ARG A 546 -1.32 10.68 5.45
N LYS A 547 -1.60 10.83 4.15
CA LYS A 547 -1.77 9.71 3.22
C LYS A 547 -0.53 8.84 3.14
N MET A 548 0.66 9.44 3.08
CA MET A 548 1.91 8.69 3.08
C MET A 548 2.18 7.98 4.40
N ALA A 549 1.86 8.61 5.52
CA ALA A 549 1.95 8.01 6.84
C ALA A 549 1.03 6.78 6.96
N ALA A 550 -0.23 6.91 6.55
CA ALA A 550 -1.20 5.81 6.53
C ALA A 550 -0.74 4.66 5.62
N LYS A 551 -0.26 4.97 4.41
CA LYS A 551 0.28 3.98 3.47
C LYS A 551 1.44 3.19 4.08
N TYR A 552 2.44 3.87 4.66
CA TYR A 552 3.59 3.18 5.26
C TYR A 552 3.19 2.38 6.51
N ALA A 553 2.24 2.86 7.30
CA ALA A 553 1.70 2.11 8.43
C ALA A 553 1.00 0.83 7.96
N GLN A 554 0.19 0.91 6.89
CA GLN A 554 -0.47 -0.24 6.28
C GLN A 554 0.55 -1.25 5.73
N GLU A 555 1.53 -0.81 4.93
CA GLU A 555 2.59 -1.67 4.38
C GLU A 555 3.39 -2.35 5.51
N ARG A 556 3.67 -1.62 6.59
CA ARG A 556 4.38 -2.15 7.75
C ARG A 556 3.54 -3.19 8.50
N SER A 557 2.23 -2.94 8.65
CA SER A 557 1.29 -3.90 9.24
C SER A 557 1.19 -5.17 8.39
N GLN A 558 1.02 -5.05 7.08
CA GLN A 558 0.99 -6.20 6.17
C GLN A 558 2.27 -7.03 6.24
N HIS A 559 3.43 -6.38 6.26
CA HIS A 559 4.71 -7.07 6.42
C HIS A 559 4.82 -7.80 7.77
N LEU A 560 4.36 -7.18 8.86
CA LEU A 560 4.33 -7.79 10.20
C LEU A 560 3.47 -9.06 10.21
N PHE A 561 2.25 -8.98 9.68
CA PHE A 561 1.32 -10.11 9.62
C PHE A 561 1.84 -11.24 8.70
N LEU A 562 2.46 -10.89 7.58
CA LEU A 562 3.11 -11.89 6.72
C LEU A 562 4.29 -12.57 7.45
N CYS A 563 5.11 -11.83 8.18
CA CYS A 563 6.16 -12.40 9.00
C CYS A 563 5.61 -13.36 10.07
N LYS A 564 4.51 -12.98 10.73
CA LYS A 564 3.85 -13.81 11.74
C LYS A 564 3.30 -15.10 11.13
N TYR A 565 2.62 -14.99 9.99
CA TYR A 565 2.14 -16.14 9.24
C TYR A 565 3.26 -17.11 8.87
N LEU A 566 4.38 -16.60 8.31
CA LEU A 566 5.54 -17.39 7.90
C LEU A 566 6.36 -17.96 9.09
N GLN A 567 6.17 -17.47 10.31
CA GLN A 567 6.76 -18.08 11.51
C GLN A 567 6.04 -19.37 11.90
N ASN A 568 4.73 -19.43 11.66
CA ASN A 568 3.86 -20.53 12.06
C ASN A 568 3.57 -21.52 10.92
N ASN A 569 3.86 -21.14 9.66
CA ASN A 569 3.52 -21.93 8.49
C ASN A 569 4.73 -22.09 7.55
N VAL A 570 4.90 -23.29 7.02
CA VAL A 570 5.87 -23.58 5.97
C VAL A 570 5.25 -23.21 4.62
N VAL A 571 5.88 -22.27 3.90
CA VAL A 571 5.43 -21.85 2.57
C VAL A 571 6.52 -22.13 1.55
N VAL A 572 6.20 -22.97 0.58
CA VAL A 572 7.02 -23.24 -0.60
C VAL A 572 6.53 -22.35 -1.74
N SER A 573 7.43 -21.72 -2.46
CA SER A 573 7.10 -20.83 -3.57
C SER A 573 8.24 -20.76 -4.58
N HIS A 574 7.99 -20.15 -5.74
CA HIS A 574 9.04 -19.76 -6.67
C HIS A 574 9.48 -18.32 -6.41
N ALA A 575 10.80 -18.11 -6.49
CA ALA A 575 11.40 -16.79 -6.50
C ALA A 575 12.15 -16.57 -7.81
N ILE A 576 12.04 -15.39 -8.41
CA ILE A 576 12.72 -15.05 -9.66
C ILE A 576 13.98 -14.26 -9.31
N ALA A 577 15.14 -14.77 -9.71
CA ALA A 577 16.44 -14.14 -9.45
C ALA A 577 16.52 -12.80 -10.19
N ARG A 578 16.65 -11.68 -9.45
CA ARG A 578 16.74 -10.33 -10.03
C ARG A 578 18.17 -9.79 -10.03
N GLN A 579 18.87 -9.95 -8.93
CA GLN A 579 20.25 -9.48 -8.80
C GLN A 579 21.11 -10.52 -8.12
N LEU A 580 22.20 -10.86 -8.75
CA LEU A 580 23.12 -11.87 -8.28
C LEU A 580 24.30 -11.23 -7.53
N GLY A 581 24.47 -11.59 -6.26
CA GLY A 581 25.56 -11.12 -5.41
C GLY A 581 26.37 -12.29 -4.82
N GLN A 582 27.53 -11.99 -4.25
CA GLN A 582 28.39 -13.03 -3.64
C GLN A 582 27.82 -13.60 -2.33
N GLN A 583 27.08 -12.80 -1.58
CA GLN A 583 26.53 -13.18 -0.28
C GLN A 583 25.08 -13.64 -0.35
N PHE A 584 24.30 -13.05 -1.26
CA PHE A 584 22.91 -13.38 -1.47
C PHE A 584 22.47 -13.07 -2.91
N ILE A 585 21.42 -13.75 -3.34
CA ILE A 585 20.63 -13.42 -4.52
C ILE A 585 19.44 -12.60 -4.05
N LEU A 586 19.23 -11.43 -4.66
CA LEU A 586 17.98 -10.68 -4.50
C LEU A 586 16.97 -11.25 -5.49
N ALA A 587 15.87 -11.78 -4.98
CA ALA A 587 14.84 -12.44 -5.78
C ALA A 587 13.46 -11.88 -5.48
N TYR A 588 12.58 -11.96 -6.46
CA TYR A 588 11.18 -11.53 -6.36
C TYR A 588 10.28 -12.75 -6.22
N VAL A 589 9.35 -12.72 -5.26
CA VAL A 589 8.36 -13.77 -5.02
C VAL A 589 7.01 -13.30 -5.55
N PRO A 590 6.53 -13.78 -6.71
CA PRO A 590 5.27 -13.34 -7.32
C PRO A 590 4.05 -13.58 -6.42
N LEU A 591 4.04 -14.67 -5.66
CA LEU A 591 2.95 -15.04 -4.75
C LEU A 591 2.54 -13.92 -3.80
N TYR A 592 3.52 -13.21 -3.24
CA TYR A 592 3.26 -12.12 -2.29
C TYR A 592 3.68 -10.73 -2.78
N GLY A 593 4.24 -10.63 -3.98
CA GLY A 593 4.72 -9.37 -4.53
C GLY A 593 5.89 -8.75 -3.76
N ILE A 594 6.73 -9.57 -3.12
CA ILE A 594 7.83 -9.11 -2.26
C ILE A 594 9.20 -9.44 -2.84
N GLU A 595 10.19 -8.61 -2.54
CA GLU A 595 11.60 -8.91 -2.79
C GLU A 595 12.20 -9.56 -1.54
N ILE A 596 12.90 -10.69 -1.72
CA ILE A 596 13.56 -11.43 -0.66
C ILE A 596 15.04 -11.60 -0.97
N LYS A 597 15.83 -11.94 0.05
CA LYS A 597 17.21 -12.38 -0.11
C LYS A 597 17.31 -13.90 0.05
N ILE A 598 17.95 -14.53 -0.89
CA ILE A 598 18.38 -15.94 -0.77
C ILE A 598 19.83 -15.92 -0.35
N TYR A 599 20.10 -16.18 0.94
CA TYR A 599 21.46 -16.13 1.50
C TYR A 599 22.27 -17.34 1.10
N LEU A 600 23.26 -17.16 0.24
CA LEU A 600 24.15 -18.22 -0.25
C LEU A 600 25.13 -18.68 0.84
N ALA A 601 25.64 -17.76 1.66
CA ALA A 601 26.58 -18.08 2.75
C ALA A 601 25.94 -18.91 3.87
N LYS A 602 24.61 -18.91 4.01
CA LYS A 602 23.87 -19.72 4.99
C LYS A 602 23.64 -21.16 4.51
N GLN A 603 23.91 -21.48 3.25
CA GLN A 603 23.87 -22.83 2.68
C GLN A 603 25.15 -23.61 3.09
N ARG A 604 25.11 -24.21 4.28
CA ARG A 604 26.30 -24.80 4.92
C ARG A 604 26.99 -25.89 4.09
N HIS A 605 26.22 -26.56 3.21
CA HIS A 605 26.71 -27.70 2.40
C HIS A 605 27.11 -27.31 0.99
N VAL A 606 26.98 -26.03 0.63
CA VAL A 606 27.15 -25.55 -0.74
C VAL A 606 28.37 -24.62 -0.85
N THR A 607 29.15 -24.79 -1.91
CA THR A 607 30.21 -23.86 -2.35
C THR A 607 29.61 -22.92 -3.37
N VAL A 608 29.88 -21.62 -3.23
CA VAL A 608 29.36 -20.56 -4.09
C VAL A 608 30.48 -19.93 -4.88
N LYS A 609 30.37 -19.92 -6.21
CA LYS A 609 31.33 -19.23 -7.10
C LYS A 609 30.53 -18.21 -7.94
N GLN A 610 30.98 -16.97 -7.94
CA GLN A 610 30.44 -15.94 -8.80
C GLN A 610 31.36 -15.74 -9.99
N GLN A 611 30.81 -15.80 -11.20
CA GLN A 611 31.52 -15.58 -12.44
C GLN A 611 30.79 -14.55 -13.29
N GLY A 612 31.57 -13.63 -13.91
CA GLY A 612 31.03 -12.79 -14.97
C GLY A 612 31.16 -13.51 -16.30
N TYR A 613 30.13 -13.49 -17.10
CA TYR A 613 30.18 -13.93 -18.49
C TYR A 613 29.72 -12.79 -19.41
N VAL A 614 30.15 -12.84 -20.66
CA VAL A 614 29.82 -11.84 -21.66
C VAL A 614 28.71 -12.40 -22.55
N LYS A 615 27.55 -11.71 -22.59
CA LYS A 615 26.43 -12.03 -23.46
C LYS A 615 26.35 -10.98 -24.58
N GLY A 616 26.03 -11.42 -25.77
CA GLY A 616 25.78 -10.53 -26.92
C GLY A 616 26.83 -10.54 -28.01
N THR A 617 26.58 -9.81 -29.10
CA THR A 617 27.49 -9.67 -30.24
C THR A 617 28.62 -8.70 -29.93
N PRO A 618 29.73 -8.67 -30.70
CA PRO A 618 30.86 -7.78 -30.46
C PRO A 618 30.54 -6.29 -30.39
N LYS A 619 29.34 -5.88 -30.87
CA LYS A 619 28.86 -4.49 -30.84
C LYS A 619 27.93 -4.20 -29.66
N SER A 620 27.40 -5.22 -28.97
CA SER A 620 26.46 -5.11 -27.84
C SER A 620 26.79 -6.10 -26.72
N GLN A 621 28.03 -6.09 -26.24
CA GLN A 621 28.44 -6.98 -25.16
C GLN A 621 28.00 -6.43 -23.80
N THR A 622 27.17 -7.17 -23.08
CA THR A 622 26.84 -6.93 -21.68
C THR A 622 27.54 -7.95 -20.79
N ARG A 623 28.08 -7.50 -19.67
CA ARG A 623 28.64 -8.39 -18.64
C ARG A 623 27.52 -8.81 -17.69
N GLU A 624 27.10 -10.06 -17.78
CA GLU A 624 26.18 -10.66 -16.81
C GLU A 624 26.93 -11.43 -15.72
N LEU A 625 26.32 -11.52 -14.56
CA LEU A 625 26.82 -12.31 -13.46
C LEU A 625 26.08 -13.66 -13.44
N MET A 626 26.84 -14.71 -13.14
CA MET A 626 26.34 -16.05 -12.92
C MET A 626 26.83 -16.55 -11.57
N VAL A 627 25.94 -17.17 -10.80
CA VAL A 627 26.30 -17.82 -9.54
C VAL A 627 26.26 -19.33 -9.74
N THR A 628 27.40 -20.00 -9.58
CA THR A 628 27.47 -21.45 -9.60
C THR A 628 27.45 -21.98 -8.18
N LEU A 629 26.58 -22.94 -7.92
CA LEU A 629 26.43 -23.67 -6.67
C LEU A 629 26.90 -25.09 -6.85
N ASP A 630 27.72 -25.57 -5.91
CA ASP A 630 28.25 -26.93 -5.90
C ASP A 630 28.34 -27.46 -4.47
N VAL A 631 28.36 -28.75 -4.28
CA VAL A 631 28.50 -29.36 -2.95
C VAL A 631 29.93 -29.15 -2.42
N ARG A 632 30.05 -28.83 -1.14
CA ARG A 632 31.37 -28.74 -0.48
C ARG A 632 32.02 -30.11 -0.38
N LYS A 633 33.26 -30.23 -0.84
CA LYS A 633 34.02 -31.50 -0.79
C LYS A 633 34.02 -32.12 0.60
N GLU A 634 34.20 -31.31 1.65
CA GLU A 634 34.17 -31.78 3.04
C GLU A 634 32.84 -32.41 3.45
N CYS A 635 31.73 -31.91 2.91
CA CYS A 635 30.39 -32.44 3.14
C CYS A 635 30.15 -33.70 2.32
N GLU A 636 30.70 -33.78 1.11
CA GLU A 636 30.69 -34.97 0.27
C GLU A 636 31.42 -36.15 0.93
N GLU A 637 32.61 -35.88 1.44
CA GLU A 637 33.41 -36.88 2.18
C GLU A 637 32.69 -37.33 3.47
N ALA A 638 32.15 -36.37 4.23
CA ALA A 638 31.42 -36.66 5.45
C ALA A 638 30.12 -37.46 5.19
N ALA A 639 29.46 -37.25 4.07
CA ALA A 639 28.26 -38.02 3.68
C ALA A 639 28.62 -39.47 3.36
N LYS A 640 29.69 -39.70 2.59
CA LYS A 640 30.18 -41.04 2.28
C LYS A 640 30.55 -41.82 3.54
N ILE A 641 31.24 -41.19 4.51
CA ILE A 641 31.59 -41.80 5.78
C ILE A 641 30.33 -42.05 6.63
N ALA A 642 29.37 -41.14 6.65
CA ALA A 642 28.17 -41.27 7.46
C ALA A 642 27.18 -42.38 6.97
N THR A 643 27.28 -42.76 5.71
CA THR A 643 26.52 -43.88 5.10
C THR A 643 27.21 -45.24 5.29
N ASP A 644 28.50 -45.26 5.61
CA ASP A 644 29.26 -46.48 5.86
C ASP A 644 29.37 -46.71 7.39
N ALA A 645 28.61 -47.67 7.91
CA ALA A 645 28.60 -48.00 9.33
C ALA A 645 29.98 -48.46 9.87
N SER A 646 30.78 -49.11 9.04
CA SER A 646 32.15 -49.56 9.44
C SER A 646 33.14 -48.39 9.49
N ALA A 647 33.10 -47.51 8.51
CA ALA A 647 33.90 -46.30 8.49
C ALA A 647 33.50 -45.33 9.63
N LEU A 648 32.21 -45.18 9.92
CA LEU A 648 31.72 -44.33 11.00
C LEU A 648 32.13 -44.85 12.40
N SER A 649 32.15 -46.18 12.60
CA SER A 649 32.53 -46.81 13.87
C SER A 649 34.02 -46.80 14.14
N SER A 650 34.86 -46.61 13.11
CA SER A 650 36.29 -46.54 13.21
C SER A 650 36.86 -45.17 13.61
N LEU A 651 36.01 -44.12 13.62
CA LEU A 651 36.43 -42.77 13.93
C LEU A 651 36.60 -42.51 15.43
N ASP A 652 37.58 -41.68 15.79
CA ASP A 652 37.69 -41.16 17.14
C ASP A 652 36.54 -40.19 17.51
N LYS A 653 36.37 -39.90 18.82
CA LYS A 653 35.26 -39.01 19.29
C LYS A 653 35.23 -37.61 18.63
N PRO A 654 36.34 -36.90 18.40
CA PRO A 654 36.39 -35.63 17.72
C PRO A 654 35.97 -35.74 16.24
N GLU A 655 36.54 -36.73 15.51
CA GLU A 655 36.23 -36.97 14.10
C GLU A 655 34.76 -37.40 13.90
N TYR A 656 34.27 -38.31 14.72
CA TYR A 656 32.86 -38.69 14.73
C TYR A 656 31.90 -37.48 14.91
N LYS A 657 32.24 -36.60 15.88
CA LYS A 657 31.44 -35.34 16.05
C LYS A 657 31.52 -34.42 14.84
N LYS A 658 32.70 -34.32 14.20
CA LYS A 658 32.90 -33.51 13.00
C LYS A 658 32.12 -34.07 11.82
N VAL A 659 32.16 -35.37 11.56
CA VAL A 659 31.39 -36.05 10.49
C VAL A 659 29.87 -35.86 10.72
N LEU A 660 29.40 -36.15 11.93
CA LEU A 660 27.97 -35.92 12.26
C LEU A 660 27.53 -34.45 12.09
N LYS A 661 28.40 -33.51 12.42
CA LYS A 661 28.11 -32.09 12.25
C LYS A 661 28.04 -31.68 10.78
N LEU A 662 28.91 -32.19 9.94
CA LEU A 662 28.93 -31.91 8.50
C LEU A 662 27.82 -32.67 7.74
N SER A 663 27.45 -33.87 8.21
CA SER A 663 26.33 -34.64 7.66
C SER A 663 24.96 -34.22 8.20
N ARG A 664 24.90 -33.32 9.21
CA ARG A 664 23.66 -32.79 9.75
C ARG A 664 22.96 -31.96 8.69
N GLY A 665 21.74 -32.31 8.29
CA GLY A 665 20.99 -31.69 7.19
C GLY A 665 21.18 -32.36 5.83
N LEU A 666 21.89 -33.52 5.79
CA LEU A 666 21.99 -34.40 4.61
C LEU A 666 21.06 -35.62 4.72
N ARG A 667 20.07 -35.60 5.62
CA ARG A 667 19.20 -36.76 5.86
C ARG A 667 17.97 -36.82 4.96
N GLY A 668 17.54 -35.65 4.43
CA GLY A 668 16.35 -35.52 3.60
C GLY A 668 16.64 -35.48 2.10
N THR A 669 15.61 -35.45 1.28
CA THR A 669 15.71 -35.33 -0.18
C THR A 669 16.27 -33.99 -0.63
N CYS A 670 16.13 -32.95 0.20
CA CYS A 670 16.71 -31.63 -0.01
C CYS A 670 17.77 -31.28 1.01
N LEU A 671 18.74 -30.45 0.60
CA LEU A 671 19.78 -29.93 1.47
C LEU A 671 19.23 -28.86 2.42
N ASN A 672 19.56 -28.99 3.72
CA ASN A 672 19.21 -27.99 4.75
C ASN A 672 17.71 -27.82 5.03
N THR A 673 16.86 -28.76 4.66
CA THR A 673 15.42 -28.79 4.97
C THR A 673 15.11 -29.71 6.14
N THR A 674 13.93 -29.56 6.72
CA THR A 674 13.34 -30.49 7.71
C THR A 674 12.36 -31.42 7.02
N GLU A 675 12.01 -32.55 7.65
CA GLU A 675 11.00 -33.50 7.13
C GLU A 675 9.64 -32.83 6.90
N GLU A 676 9.23 -31.93 7.79
CA GLU A 676 8.01 -31.15 7.68
C GLU A 676 8.04 -30.21 6.45
N GLN A 677 9.18 -29.55 6.19
CA GLN A 677 9.37 -28.70 5.02
C GLN A 677 9.37 -29.49 3.72
N GLU A 678 9.94 -30.69 3.72
CA GLU A 678 9.95 -31.56 2.55
C GLU A 678 8.56 -32.11 2.20
N ALA A 679 7.73 -32.35 3.21
CA ALA A 679 6.34 -32.79 3.01
C ALA A 679 5.45 -31.75 2.30
N MET A 680 5.88 -30.48 2.28
CA MET A 680 5.19 -29.38 1.62
C MET A 680 5.67 -29.15 0.17
N ILE A 681 6.67 -29.89 -0.31
CA ILE A 681 7.20 -29.79 -1.67
C ILE A 681 6.27 -30.59 -2.59
N ASP A 682 5.69 -29.93 -3.56
CA ASP A 682 4.82 -30.51 -4.58
C ASP A 682 5.55 -30.67 -5.94
N ASP A 683 4.87 -31.24 -6.93
CA ASP A 683 5.42 -31.43 -8.27
C ASP A 683 5.76 -30.12 -9.00
N THR A 684 5.18 -28.99 -8.58
CA THR A 684 5.45 -27.67 -9.19
C THR A 684 6.71 -27.00 -8.65
N HIS A 685 7.17 -27.40 -7.45
CA HIS A 685 8.32 -26.82 -6.76
C HIS A 685 9.51 -27.76 -6.63
N GLN A 686 9.83 -28.48 -7.70
CA GLN A 686 10.91 -29.47 -7.69
C GLN A 686 12.26 -28.86 -7.32
N PRO A 687 13.03 -29.51 -6.42
CA PRO A 687 14.35 -29.05 -6.02
C PRO A 687 15.35 -29.01 -7.17
N LEU A 688 16.21 -28.01 -7.17
CA LEU A 688 17.27 -27.84 -8.17
C LEU A 688 18.42 -28.81 -7.93
N VAL A 689 18.87 -29.46 -8.98
CA VAL A 689 19.95 -30.44 -8.93
C VAL A 689 21.31 -29.76 -9.00
N LEU A 690 22.24 -30.12 -8.06
CA LEU A 690 23.59 -29.63 -8.05
C LEU A 690 24.52 -30.52 -8.90
N PRO A 691 25.58 -29.97 -9.53
CA PRO A 691 25.96 -28.57 -9.58
C PRO A 691 25.04 -27.77 -10.53
N LEU A 692 24.77 -26.53 -10.19
CA LEU A 692 23.90 -25.66 -11.03
C LEU A 692 24.47 -24.26 -11.14
N SER A 693 24.09 -23.58 -12.22
CA SER A 693 24.40 -22.17 -12.46
C SER A 693 23.11 -21.36 -12.54
N ILE A 694 23.03 -20.33 -11.71
CA ILE A 694 21.88 -19.41 -11.64
C ILE A 694 22.24 -18.12 -12.36
N LYS A 695 21.36 -17.70 -13.24
CA LYS A 695 21.41 -16.42 -13.98
C LYS A 695 20.30 -15.50 -13.50
N SER A 696 20.36 -14.23 -13.93
CA SER A 696 19.24 -13.31 -13.77
C SER A 696 17.99 -13.88 -14.45
N LEU A 697 16.85 -13.74 -13.80
CA LEU A 697 15.52 -14.21 -14.21
C LEU A 697 15.27 -15.73 -14.10
N ASP A 698 16.25 -16.50 -13.63
CA ASP A 698 15.98 -17.91 -13.32
C ASP A 698 15.00 -18.05 -12.17
N ARG A 699 14.08 -19.00 -12.31
CA ARG A 699 13.16 -19.41 -11.23
C ARG A 699 13.91 -20.30 -10.22
N ILE A 700 13.80 -19.95 -8.97
CA ILE A 700 14.40 -20.68 -7.85
C ILE A 700 13.27 -21.12 -6.92
N PRO A 701 13.02 -22.42 -6.76
CA PRO A 701 12.09 -22.90 -5.74
C PRO A 701 12.68 -22.62 -4.36
N VAL A 702 11.89 -22.01 -3.47
CA VAL A 702 12.32 -21.56 -2.16
C VAL A 702 11.31 -21.90 -1.08
N ILE A 703 11.81 -22.14 0.14
CA ILE A 703 11.02 -22.06 1.35
C ILE A 703 11.17 -20.67 1.92
N LEU A 704 10.05 -20.00 2.14
CA LEU A 704 10.03 -18.70 2.79
C LEU A 704 10.22 -18.87 4.31
N SER A 705 11.06 -18.04 4.89
CA SER A 705 11.37 -18.07 6.31
C SER A 705 11.59 -16.66 6.84
N VAL A 706 11.49 -16.50 8.15
CA VAL A 706 11.65 -15.21 8.81
C VAL A 706 12.90 -15.21 9.66
N ILE A 707 13.73 -14.19 9.49
CA ILE A 707 14.89 -13.93 10.38
C ILE A 707 14.63 -12.65 11.15
N LYS A 708 15.03 -12.67 12.40
CA LYS A 708 15.16 -11.47 13.21
C LYS A 708 16.51 -10.80 12.87
N GLU A 709 16.49 -9.80 12.01
CA GLU A 709 17.68 -9.06 11.55
C GLU A 709 18.32 -8.23 12.67
N SER A 710 17.48 -7.72 13.56
CA SER A 710 17.88 -7.02 14.78
C SER A 710 16.76 -7.23 15.81
N ARG A 711 16.98 -6.77 17.06
CA ARG A 711 15.95 -6.88 18.11
C ARG A 711 14.61 -6.20 17.78
N ILE A 712 14.47 -5.55 16.62
CA ILE A 712 13.31 -4.71 16.27
C ILE A 712 12.71 -5.04 14.89
N LYS A 713 13.41 -5.74 13.99
CA LYS A 713 12.95 -5.99 12.62
C LYS A 713 13.01 -7.47 12.26
N PHE A 714 11.98 -7.90 11.54
CA PHE A 714 11.95 -9.19 10.84
C PHE A 714 12.28 -8.98 9.36
N GLU A 715 13.05 -9.89 8.81
CA GLU A 715 13.32 -9.99 7.37
C GLU A 715 12.78 -11.33 6.86
N ILE A 716 12.01 -11.28 5.78
CA ILE A 716 11.61 -12.47 5.05
C ILE A 716 12.74 -12.83 4.10
N PHE A 717 13.17 -14.08 4.13
CA PHE A 717 14.23 -14.59 3.24
C PHE A 717 13.84 -15.95 2.67
N GLY A 718 14.53 -16.37 1.60
CA GLY A 718 14.32 -17.66 0.98
C GLY A 718 15.47 -18.63 1.24
N HIS A 719 15.12 -19.87 1.53
CA HIS A 719 16.00 -21.01 1.39
C HIS A 719 15.79 -21.66 0.03
N ALA A 720 16.79 -21.66 -0.84
CA ALA A 720 16.71 -22.37 -2.11
C ALA A 720 16.56 -23.88 -1.86
N LEU A 721 15.61 -24.51 -2.54
CA LEU A 721 15.43 -25.96 -2.52
C LEU A 721 16.48 -26.59 -3.45
N LEU A 722 17.46 -27.25 -2.86
CA LEU A 722 18.54 -27.91 -3.56
C LEU A 722 18.47 -29.41 -3.31
N LYS A 723 18.40 -30.21 -4.37
CA LYS A 723 18.36 -31.68 -4.26
C LYS A 723 19.60 -32.18 -3.57
N ASN A 724 19.43 -33.07 -2.60
CA ASN A 724 20.52 -33.75 -1.94
C ASN A 724 21.14 -34.80 -2.89
N PRO A 725 22.35 -34.61 -3.41
CA PRO A 725 22.94 -35.54 -4.38
C PRO A 725 23.37 -36.88 -3.76
N PHE A 726 23.28 -37.05 -2.43
CA PHE A 726 23.66 -38.27 -1.71
C PHE A 726 22.49 -39.19 -1.40
N ILE A 727 21.25 -38.76 -1.75
CA ILE A 727 20.03 -39.55 -1.62
C ILE A 727 19.39 -39.64 -3.00
N SER A 728 19.20 -40.89 -3.46
CA SER A 728 18.60 -41.22 -4.76
C SER A 728 17.10 -41.08 -4.73
#